data_666f88fc01edf507768992c2157cd6aa
#
_entry.id   666f88fc01edf507768992c2157cd6aa
#
_cell.length_a   1.000
_cell.length_b   1.000
_cell.length_c   1.000
_cell.angle_alpha   90.00
_cell.angle_beta   90.00
_cell.angle_gamma   90.00
#
_symmetry.space_group_name_H-M   'P 1'
#
loop_
_entity.id
_entity.type
_entity.pdbx_description
1 polymer ?
#
loop_
_entity_poly.entity_id
_entity_poly.type
_entity_poly.pdbx_seq_one_letter_code
_entity_poly.pdbx_strand_id
1 'polypeptide(L)'
;MKKTTILSFQSFCFLALTLVFSMSFAQNSTDIKFQGETIVMPENIASFQWSQMPESARLDNGYVGWVQFYETPTQKVQDLFKQNNLELLEYIPHKTYLFYFPENTSISLLRDNGVRTIVPVDGKAKLSYQLKNPPYEYWAMEGDNILVTLQYHKNVSNNYVINQLAQQQIIVKADYKEHQTLDLSIPNNCLEAISNLPFVKWVDLVVAPAVKDDTKGRSLHRANNLDTQTGAGRNYTGEGIGVMVRDDGRVGPHIDFQGRITNLTGVSNQSHGDGVGGIMAGAGNLVPQYRGMAAGTDVYVVNYVSNFLDTPTLNLINDGSVQITNSSYSNGCNDGYTSITETVDQQTLDIPTLLHVFSAGNSNNSNCGYGAGNQWGNITGGHKQGKNVIATANVFFDGSLVNSSSRGPAHDGRIKPDIAANGQNQISTNENNTYQTFGGTSGAAPGIAGISAQLYQAYGNINGGDFPPSALIKATLLNTANEAGNIGPDYKFGWGIVNALQAVKLIEDGRYLSDEVSQGNTNTHTINVPAGTTQVRFMVYWSDPAASPGADPALVNDLDLLVTDPSNSVLEPWILDPTPNPVTLDNPATTGPDHLNNVEQVLINAPAAGNYDIDITGFNVPFGPQEYFVVYELISENLVMTYPNGGEHFQPFVSETIHWDEVNTTEDFVLEYSVDNGSSWNTIATVPNDTHFYNWTTADEITGNALIRVTSGAFQDVSDETFNIARTTNSYNIVEVCPSSATFEWIAVDGAESYDFYLLGEKYMEVVGTTNTNSITIPITNPDDEMWYAISAKNDSEGWEGERTRAKFYGGGILDCQLGVSENTIENAVALYPNPATSEVFISISDKTFSTFDVTIVNSLGQVLERKTNVDNAATTSLNVSNYSSGIYFITIKAGESTTTKKLVVQ
;
A
#
# COMPACT_ATOMS: atom_id res chain seq x y z
N MET A 1 -11.27 71.02 34.64
CA MET A 1 -10.32 70.29 35.47
C MET A 1 -11.09 69.42 36.49
N LYS A 2 -11.02 68.12 36.37
CA LYS A 2 -11.43 67.01 37.26
C LYS A 2 -12.25 65.97 36.47
N LYS A 3 -11.56 65.23 35.68
CA LYS A 3 -12.03 63.92 35.08
C LYS A 3 -10.86 63.08 34.56
N THR A 4 -9.77 62.87 35.30
CA THR A 4 -8.64 62.12 34.87
C THR A 4 -8.00 61.26 35.96
N THR A 5 -8.70 60.86 37.01
CA THR A 5 -8.05 60.09 38.10
C THR A 5 -8.81 58.81 38.50
N ILE A 6 -9.85 58.39 37.78
CA ILE A 6 -10.59 57.15 38.14
C ILE A 6 -10.26 55.98 37.23
N LEU A 7 -9.66 56.22 36.02
CA LEU A 7 -9.31 55.16 35.10
C LEU A 7 -7.98 54.40 35.43
N SER A 8 -7.12 54.99 36.28
CA SER A 8 -5.83 54.39 36.63
C SER A 8 -5.90 53.33 37.75
N PHE A 9 -6.92 53.41 38.61
CA PHE A 9 -7.05 52.50 39.75
C PHE A 9 -7.73 51.15 39.36
N GLN A 10 -8.69 51.18 38.45
CA GLN A 10 -9.33 49.96 37.96
C GLN A 10 -8.42 49.13 37.05
N SER A 11 -7.57 49.76 36.23
CA SER A 11 -6.58 49.04 35.39
C SER A 11 -5.47 48.43 36.23
N PHE A 12 -5.08 49.04 37.36
CA PHE A 12 -4.06 48.47 38.25
C PHE A 12 -4.58 47.27 39.06
N CYS A 13 -5.84 47.30 39.48
CA CYS A 13 -6.48 46.18 40.16
C CYS A 13 -6.73 44.99 39.19
N PHE A 14 -7.03 45.24 37.92
CA PHE A 14 -7.21 44.16 36.92
C PHE A 14 -5.86 43.52 36.53
N LEU A 15 -4.78 44.31 36.43
CA LEU A 15 -3.45 43.79 36.19
C LEU A 15 -2.86 43.03 37.40
N ALA A 16 -3.19 43.47 38.62
CA ALA A 16 -2.78 42.77 39.85
C ALA A 16 -3.58 41.48 40.07
N LEU A 17 -4.89 41.43 39.71
CA LEU A 17 -5.68 40.19 39.75
C LEU A 17 -5.26 39.18 38.66
N THR A 18 -4.87 39.61 37.46
CA THR A 18 -4.35 38.72 36.41
C THR A 18 -2.95 38.21 36.74
N LEU A 19 -2.09 38.98 37.42
CA LEU A 19 -0.78 38.53 37.89
C LEU A 19 -0.89 37.53 39.06
N VAL A 20 -1.90 37.68 39.93
CA VAL A 20 -2.14 36.73 41.04
C VAL A 20 -2.76 35.42 40.51
N PHE A 21 -3.56 35.46 39.41
CA PHE A 21 -4.09 34.26 38.77
C PHE A 21 -3.03 33.54 37.91
N SER A 22 -2.05 34.27 37.36
CA SER A 22 -0.96 33.63 36.58
C SER A 22 0.19 33.08 37.46
N MET A 23 0.24 33.45 38.74
CA MET A 23 1.19 32.83 39.68
C MET A 23 0.66 31.57 40.38
N SER A 24 -0.62 31.22 40.19
CA SER A 24 -1.21 30.03 40.82
C SER A 24 -1.06 28.75 40.00
N PHE A 25 -0.42 28.79 38.83
CA PHE A 25 -0.23 27.63 37.97
C PHE A 25 1.25 27.23 37.69
N ALA A 26 2.21 27.83 38.40
CA ALA A 26 3.57 27.30 38.45
C ALA A 26 3.72 26.41 39.70
N GLN A 27 2.82 25.47 39.90
CA GLN A 27 3.07 24.32 40.74
C GLN A 27 4.05 23.44 40.02
N ASN A 28 5.30 23.33 40.49
CA ASN A 28 6.22 22.26 40.15
C ASN A 28 5.56 20.96 40.65
N SER A 29 4.63 20.41 39.86
CA SER A 29 3.96 19.18 40.18
C SER A 29 5.03 18.10 40.23
N THR A 30 5.26 17.50 41.36
CA THR A 30 6.11 16.31 41.55
C THR A 30 5.41 15.07 41.09
N ASP A 31 4.10 15.17 40.80
CA ASP A 31 3.28 14.07 40.32
C ASP A 31 3.71 13.69 38.89
N ILE A 32 3.65 12.40 38.59
CA ILE A 32 4.00 11.90 37.26
C ILE A 32 2.73 11.75 36.42
N LYS A 33 2.84 12.06 35.12
CA LYS A 33 1.81 11.77 34.14
C LYS A 33 2.17 10.49 33.44
N PHE A 34 1.26 9.53 33.51
CA PHE A 34 1.43 8.23 32.91
C PHE A 34 0.16 7.83 32.17
N GLN A 35 0.21 7.72 30.87
CA GLN A 35 -0.95 7.37 30.01
C GLN A 35 -2.19 8.28 30.24
N GLY A 36 -1.96 9.57 30.36
CA GLY A 36 -3.05 10.54 30.58
C GLY A 36 -3.55 10.63 32.02
N GLU A 37 -3.11 9.75 32.91
CA GLU A 37 -3.41 9.78 34.35
C GLU A 37 -2.33 10.55 35.12
N THR A 38 -2.74 11.20 36.19
CA THR A 38 -1.82 11.83 37.13
C THR A 38 -1.64 10.92 38.34
N ILE A 39 -0.41 10.41 38.52
CA ILE A 39 -0.06 9.59 39.67
C ILE A 39 0.56 10.51 40.74
N VAL A 40 -0.08 10.53 41.88
CA VAL A 40 0.35 11.37 42.99
C VAL A 40 1.61 10.79 43.63
N MET A 41 2.67 11.61 43.76
CA MET A 41 3.95 11.26 44.35
C MET A 41 4.17 12.04 45.65
N PRO A 42 3.53 11.61 46.76
CA PRO A 42 3.65 12.31 48.04
C PRO A 42 5.06 12.15 48.60
N GLU A 43 5.58 13.16 49.31
CA GLU A 43 6.85 13.02 50.01
C GLU A 43 6.67 12.12 51.24
N ASN A 44 7.15 10.87 51.16
CA ASN A 44 6.87 9.87 52.19
C ASN A 44 8.12 9.18 52.76
N ILE A 45 9.32 9.43 52.24
CA ILE A 45 10.54 8.65 52.59
C ILE A 45 10.84 8.68 54.10
N ALA A 46 10.51 9.75 54.78
CA ALA A 46 10.75 9.89 56.24
C ALA A 46 9.87 8.96 57.12
N SER A 47 8.68 8.61 56.60
CA SER A 47 7.71 7.77 57.28
C SER A 47 7.45 6.40 56.61
N PHE A 48 8.11 6.13 55.48
CA PHE A 48 7.89 4.94 54.69
C PHE A 48 8.28 3.67 55.46
N GLN A 49 7.44 2.63 55.34
CA GLN A 49 7.72 1.29 55.87
C GLN A 49 7.39 0.23 54.83
N TRP A 50 8.20 -0.80 54.70
CA TRP A 50 8.00 -1.90 53.75
C TRP A 50 6.63 -2.59 53.88
N SER A 51 6.04 -2.59 55.06
CA SER A 51 4.69 -3.11 55.29
C SER A 51 3.58 -2.35 54.56
N GLN A 52 3.90 -1.16 53.98
CA GLN A 52 2.98 -0.39 53.16
C GLN A 52 2.96 -0.84 51.68
N MET A 53 3.97 -1.66 51.27
CA MET A 53 3.97 -2.24 49.93
C MET A 53 2.97 -3.40 49.83
N PRO A 54 2.07 -3.38 48.85
CA PRO A 54 1.10 -4.46 48.67
C PRO A 54 1.78 -5.71 48.15
N GLU A 55 1.12 -6.89 48.33
CA GLU A 55 1.60 -8.17 47.85
C GLU A 55 1.75 -8.17 46.30
N SER A 56 0.93 -7.40 45.60
CA SER A 56 1.03 -7.17 44.15
C SER A 56 2.32 -6.49 43.68
N ALA A 57 3.07 -5.86 44.57
CA ALA A 57 4.37 -5.28 44.33
C ALA A 57 5.54 -6.21 44.71
N ARG A 58 5.24 -7.38 45.31
CA ARG A 58 6.26 -8.34 45.78
C ARG A 58 6.75 -9.23 44.66
N LEU A 59 8.03 -9.12 44.32
CA LEU A 59 8.69 -9.93 43.28
C LEU A 59 9.86 -10.69 43.89
N ASP A 60 9.81 -12.01 43.88
CA ASP A 60 10.78 -12.88 44.52
C ASP A 60 11.01 -12.50 46.01
N ASN A 61 12.24 -12.15 46.36
CA ASN A 61 12.64 -11.74 47.74
C ASN A 61 12.74 -10.19 47.83
N GLY A 62 11.86 -9.47 47.16
CA GLY A 62 11.91 -8.02 47.14
C GLY A 62 10.61 -7.38 46.67
N TYR A 63 10.67 -6.11 46.38
CA TYR A 63 9.53 -5.32 45.91
C TYR A 63 9.88 -4.49 44.66
N VAL A 64 8.89 -4.24 43.84
CA VAL A 64 8.98 -3.31 42.69
C VAL A 64 8.11 -2.11 43.02
N GLY A 65 8.63 -0.90 42.80
CA GLY A 65 7.90 0.33 43.03
C GLY A 65 8.48 1.53 42.29
N TRP A 66 7.71 2.58 42.18
CA TRP A 66 8.20 3.86 41.70
C TRP A 66 8.95 4.61 42.80
N VAL A 67 10.15 5.07 42.47
CA VAL A 67 11.02 5.86 43.32
C VAL A 67 11.26 7.20 42.65
N GLN A 68 10.94 8.26 43.36
CA GLN A 68 11.26 9.62 42.93
C GLN A 68 12.37 10.23 43.79
N PHE A 69 13.31 10.88 43.13
CA PHE A 69 14.43 11.55 43.77
C PHE A 69 14.21 13.06 43.84
N TYR A 70 14.85 13.73 44.80
CA TYR A 70 14.93 15.20 44.82
C TYR A 70 15.73 15.73 43.64
N GLU A 71 16.87 15.04 43.30
CA GLU A 71 17.69 15.31 42.13
C GLU A 71 18.02 13.98 41.40
N THR A 72 18.28 14.05 40.09
CA THR A 72 18.70 12.84 39.34
C THR A 72 19.94 12.21 40.02
N PRO A 73 19.84 10.90 40.38
CA PRO A 73 20.95 10.24 41.10
C PRO A 73 22.23 10.21 40.24
N THR A 74 23.32 10.66 40.84
CA THR A 74 24.64 10.61 40.18
C THR A 74 25.11 9.17 39.95
N GLN A 75 26.05 8.95 39.05
CA GLN A 75 26.61 7.63 38.79
C GLN A 75 27.11 6.95 40.09
N LYS A 76 27.73 7.70 40.98
CA LYS A 76 28.18 7.19 42.26
C LYS A 76 27.03 6.66 43.13
N VAL A 77 25.91 7.29 43.12
CA VAL A 77 24.69 6.84 43.84
C VAL A 77 24.10 5.61 43.16
N GLN A 78 24.08 5.56 41.84
CA GLN A 78 23.62 4.39 41.07
C GLN A 78 24.53 3.18 41.32
N ASP A 79 25.83 3.38 41.32
CA ASP A 79 26.81 2.32 41.65
C ASP A 79 26.67 1.80 43.08
N LEU A 80 26.40 2.71 44.04
CA LEU A 80 26.10 2.35 45.42
C LEU A 80 24.83 1.49 45.54
N PHE A 81 23.78 1.86 44.81
CA PHE A 81 22.54 1.09 44.79
C PHE A 81 22.77 -0.32 44.19
N LYS A 82 23.47 -0.40 43.07
CA LYS A 82 23.81 -1.67 42.44
C LYS A 82 24.65 -2.58 43.38
N GLN A 83 25.59 -2.02 44.15
CA GLN A 83 26.38 -2.77 45.16
C GLN A 83 25.50 -3.32 46.27
N ASN A 84 24.34 -2.75 46.52
CA ASN A 84 23.39 -3.21 47.52
C ASN A 84 22.22 -4.00 46.88
N ASN A 85 22.37 -4.51 45.64
CA ASN A 85 21.39 -5.23 44.88
C ASN A 85 20.06 -4.47 44.64
N LEU A 86 20.14 -3.15 44.60
CA LEU A 86 19.06 -2.28 44.23
C LEU A 86 19.18 -2.01 42.72
N GLU A 87 18.10 -2.26 41.97
CA GLU A 87 18.11 -2.10 40.52
C GLU A 87 17.19 -0.95 40.07
N LEU A 88 17.77 0.01 39.33
CA LEU A 88 17.01 0.98 38.57
C LEU A 88 16.57 0.31 37.25
N LEU A 89 15.30 -0.07 37.14
CA LEU A 89 14.80 -0.82 36.01
C LEU A 89 14.51 0.10 34.81
N GLU A 90 13.80 1.21 35.07
CA GLU A 90 13.38 2.17 34.02
C GLU A 90 13.28 3.59 34.56
N TYR A 91 13.51 4.57 33.67
CA TYR A 91 13.31 5.99 33.98
C TYR A 91 11.92 6.45 33.53
N ILE A 92 11.25 7.16 34.40
CA ILE A 92 9.98 7.86 34.13
C ILE A 92 10.22 9.35 34.35
N PRO A 93 9.60 10.28 33.61
CA PRO A 93 9.78 11.73 33.81
C PRO A 93 9.65 12.19 35.27
N HIS A 94 10.14 13.37 35.56
CA HIS A 94 10.18 13.96 36.90
C HIS A 94 11.07 13.23 37.91
N LYS A 95 12.27 12.80 37.49
CA LYS A 95 13.28 12.16 38.36
C LYS A 95 12.75 10.89 39.04
N THR A 96 11.83 10.19 38.38
CA THR A 96 11.19 8.97 38.87
C THR A 96 11.76 7.76 38.14
N TYR A 97 11.93 6.66 38.86
CA TYR A 97 12.41 5.41 38.33
C TYR A 97 11.50 4.25 38.78
N LEU A 98 11.34 3.27 37.93
CA LEU A 98 10.88 1.96 38.36
C LEU A 98 12.07 1.25 39.01
N PHE A 99 11.87 0.72 40.19
CA PHE A 99 12.96 0.27 41.05
C PHE A 99 12.65 -1.13 41.63
N TYR A 100 13.66 -1.99 41.68
CA TYR A 100 13.60 -3.25 42.43
C TYR A 100 14.37 -3.11 43.74
N PHE A 101 13.75 -3.52 44.84
CA PHE A 101 14.30 -3.47 46.20
C PHE A 101 14.34 -4.87 46.80
N PRO A 102 15.51 -5.38 47.25
CA PRO A 102 15.54 -6.52 48.17
C PRO A 102 14.74 -6.30 49.46
N GLU A 103 14.11 -7.32 50.01
CA GLU A 103 13.18 -7.23 51.15
C GLU A 103 13.76 -6.54 52.38
N ASN A 104 15.07 -6.58 52.58
CA ASN A 104 15.76 -5.98 53.75
C ASN A 104 16.46 -4.66 53.41
N THR A 105 16.05 -3.98 52.38
CA THR A 105 16.65 -2.69 51.99
C THR A 105 16.48 -1.64 53.10
N SER A 106 17.61 -0.99 53.45
CA SER A 106 17.62 0.06 54.50
C SER A 106 16.94 1.34 53.99
N ILE A 107 15.91 1.79 54.65
CA ILE A 107 15.26 3.08 54.32
C ILE A 107 16.21 4.28 54.47
N SER A 108 17.15 4.20 55.46
CA SER A 108 18.18 5.25 55.63
C SER A 108 19.11 5.32 54.39
N LEU A 109 19.46 4.19 53.80
CA LEU A 109 20.27 4.16 52.57
C LEU A 109 19.60 4.91 51.45
N LEU A 110 18.28 4.72 51.25
CA LEU A 110 17.50 5.38 50.20
C LEU A 110 17.40 6.90 50.49
N ARG A 111 16.97 7.25 51.68
CA ARG A 111 16.78 8.63 52.10
C ARG A 111 18.08 9.45 52.01
N ASP A 112 19.19 8.90 52.54
CA ASP A 112 20.46 9.60 52.62
C ASP A 112 21.12 9.75 51.24
N ASN A 113 20.64 9.06 50.22
CA ASN A 113 21.05 9.14 48.81
C ASN A 113 19.99 9.79 47.90
N GLY A 114 19.11 10.61 48.44
CA GLY A 114 18.29 11.55 47.70
C GLY A 114 16.92 11.04 47.27
N VAL A 115 16.50 9.88 47.74
CA VAL A 115 15.13 9.39 47.48
C VAL A 115 14.13 10.28 48.23
N ARG A 116 13.11 10.76 47.54
CA ARG A 116 12.02 11.61 48.04
C ARG A 116 10.81 10.80 48.46
N THR A 117 10.41 9.84 47.59
CA THR A 117 9.23 9.01 47.80
C THR A 117 9.37 7.62 47.18
N ILE A 118 8.62 6.67 47.75
CA ILE A 118 8.42 5.32 47.20
C ILE A 118 6.93 5.10 47.12
N VAL A 119 6.43 4.74 45.95
CA VAL A 119 5.02 4.45 45.68
C VAL A 119 4.91 3.08 45.00
N PRO A 120 4.04 2.17 45.46
CA PRO A 120 3.79 0.92 44.77
C PRO A 120 3.19 1.17 43.39
N VAL A 121 3.52 0.30 42.42
CA VAL A 121 2.93 0.35 41.08
C VAL A 121 1.54 -0.26 41.13
N ASP A 122 0.51 0.53 40.88
CA ASP A 122 -0.86 0.05 40.75
C ASP A 122 -1.01 -0.78 39.45
N GLY A 123 -1.75 -1.90 39.49
CA GLY A 123 -2.04 -2.72 38.33
C GLY A 123 -2.71 -1.94 37.19
N LYS A 124 -3.59 -0.99 37.51
CA LYS A 124 -4.22 -0.11 36.50
C LYS A 124 -3.20 0.75 35.73
N ALA A 125 -2.13 1.18 36.39
CA ALA A 125 -1.08 1.95 35.76
C ALA A 125 -0.23 1.10 34.79
N LYS A 126 -0.34 -0.23 34.82
CA LYS A 126 0.32 -1.17 33.90
C LYS A 126 -0.49 -1.47 32.63
N LEU A 127 -1.71 -0.93 32.51
CA LEU A 127 -2.60 -1.18 31.40
C LEU A 127 -2.60 -0.01 30.39
N SER A 128 -2.63 -0.30 29.11
CA SER A 128 -2.81 0.71 28.07
C SER A 128 -4.17 1.40 28.16
N TYR A 129 -4.28 2.56 27.53
CA TYR A 129 -5.54 3.31 27.50
C TYR A 129 -6.69 2.49 26.90
N GLN A 130 -6.43 1.73 25.84
CA GLN A 130 -7.42 0.89 25.18
C GLN A 130 -7.97 -0.21 26.11
N LEU A 131 -7.10 -0.86 26.88
CA LEU A 131 -7.52 -1.88 27.84
C LEU A 131 -8.33 -1.33 29.02
N LYS A 132 -8.18 -0.06 29.36
CA LYS A 132 -8.96 0.62 30.41
C LYS A 132 -10.34 1.07 29.95
N ASN A 133 -10.55 1.21 28.63
CA ASN A 133 -11.74 1.82 28.05
C ASN A 133 -12.44 0.89 27.04
N PRO A 134 -13.13 -0.17 27.49
CA PRO A 134 -13.91 -1.00 26.58
C PRO A 134 -15.08 -0.21 25.92
N PRO A 135 -15.67 -0.64 24.78
CA PRO A 135 -15.51 -1.97 24.19
C PRO A 135 -14.14 -2.15 23.51
N TYR A 136 -13.67 -3.41 23.45
CA TYR A 136 -12.44 -3.76 22.74
C TYR A 136 -12.73 -3.97 21.27
N GLU A 137 -11.73 -3.67 20.46
CA GLU A 137 -11.82 -3.81 19.01
C GLU A 137 -11.86 -5.30 18.61
N TYR A 138 -12.57 -5.60 17.52
CA TYR A 138 -12.86 -6.97 17.09
C TYR A 138 -11.61 -7.84 16.86
N TRP A 139 -10.50 -7.23 16.32
CA TRP A 139 -9.25 -7.97 16.08
C TRP A 139 -8.54 -8.44 17.36
N ALA A 140 -8.86 -7.82 18.48
CA ALA A 140 -8.32 -8.17 19.79
C ALA A 140 -9.25 -9.08 20.57
N MET A 141 -10.30 -9.63 19.95
CA MET A 141 -11.26 -10.54 20.60
C MET A 141 -11.18 -11.94 20.01
N GLU A 142 -11.11 -12.94 20.86
CA GLU A 142 -11.18 -14.37 20.51
C GLU A 142 -12.32 -15.01 21.34
N GLY A 143 -13.56 -14.93 20.84
CA GLY A 143 -14.75 -15.23 21.63
C GLY A 143 -14.89 -14.29 22.82
N ASP A 144 -14.95 -14.84 24.05
CA ASP A 144 -15.00 -14.04 25.28
C ASP A 144 -13.62 -13.61 25.80
N ASN A 145 -12.54 -13.98 25.11
CA ASN A 145 -11.17 -13.66 25.48
C ASN A 145 -10.68 -12.42 24.77
N ILE A 146 -9.78 -11.67 25.44
CA ILE A 146 -9.05 -10.54 24.89
C ILE A 146 -7.65 -11.00 24.48
N LEU A 147 -7.19 -10.61 23.31
CA LEU A 147 -5.82 -10.79 22.88
C LEU A 147 -4.97 -9.60 23.36
N VAL A 148 -3.95 -9.86 24.13
CA VAL A 148 -3.09 -8.84 24.74
C VAL A 148 -1.61 -9.15 24.55
N THR A 149 -0.79 -8.12 24.44
CA THR A 149 0.67 -8.21 24.50
C THR A 149 1.13 -7.82 25.91
N LEU A 150 1.74 -8.77 26.63
CA LEU A 150 2.26 -8.58 27.98
C LEU A 150 3.79 -8.44 27.96
N GLN A 151 4.30 -7.39 28.58
CA GLN A 151 5.72 -7.25 28.88
C GLN A 151 5.98 -7.52 30.36
N TYR A 152 7.08 -8.21 30.65
CA TYR A 152 7.52 -8.49 32.02
C TYR A 152 8.92 -7.91 32.30
N HIS A 153 9.27 -7.77 33.59
CA HIS A 153 10.53 -7.17 33.98
C HIS A 153 11.73 -8.02 33.55
N LYS A 154 12.80 -7.37 33.07
CA LYS A 154 14.01 -8.02 32.53
C LYS A 154 14.77 -8.90 33.52
N ASN A 155 14.60 -8.69 34.81
CA ASN A 155 15.21 -9.48 35.90
C ASN A 155 14.38 -10.73 36.25
N VAL A 156 13.28 -11.02 35.57
CA VAL A 156 12.44 -12.19 35.79
C VAL A 156 12.68 -13.22 34.67
N SER A 157 12.80 -14.50 35.05
CA SER A 157 12.99 -15.54 34.04
C SER A 157 11.70 -15.82 33.27
N ASN A 158 11.80 -15.99 31.95
CA ASN A 158 10.67 -16.34 31.09
C ASN A 158 9.93 -17.58 31.55
N ASN A 159 10.66 -18.64 31.95
CA ASN A 159 10.04 -19.88 32.47
C ASN A 159 9.20 -19.65 33.72
N TYR A 160 9.59 -18.75 34.60
CA TYR A 160 8.80 -18.40 35.79
C TYR A 160 7.50 -17.72 35.36
N VAL A 161 7.56 -16.75 34.46
CA VAL A 161 6.39 -16.02 33.92
C VAL A 161 5.39 -16.98 33.27
N ILE A 162 5.85 -17.85 32.39
CA ILE A 162 5.00 -18.83 31.70
C ILE A 162 4.33 -19.77 32.70
N ASN A 163 5.06 -20.26 33.72
CA ASN A 163 4.51 -21.13 34.74
C ASN A 163 3.44 -20.41 35.59
N GLN A 164 3.63 -19.13 35.92
CA GLN A 164 2.64 -18.35 36.67
C GLN A 164 1.36 -18.10 35.84
N LEU A 165 1.49 -17.81 34.56
CA LEU A 165 0.36 -17.63 33.63
C LEU A 165 -0.40 -18.96 33.43
N ALA A 166 0.32 -20.07 33.28
CA ALA A 166 -0.28 -21.41 33.14
C ALA A 166 -1.11 -21.81 34.37
N GLN A 167 -0.68 -21.45 35.60
CA GLN A 167 -1.44 -21.69 36.84
C GLN A 167 -2.79 -20.91 36.84
N GLN A 168 -2.87 -19.81 36.10
CA GLN A 168 -4.10 -19.01 35.93
C GLN A 168 -4.89 -19.40 34.68
N GLN A 169 -4.51 -20.49 34.02
CA GLN A 169 -5.14 -20.99 32.77
C GLN A 169 -5.08 -20.00 31.60
N ILE A 170 -4.07 -19.12 31.59
CA ILE A 170 -3.84 -18.14 30.51
C ILE A 170 -3.12 -18.82 29.33
N ILE A 171 -3.61 -18.60 28.14
CA ILE A 171 -3.06 -19.16 26.90
C ILE A 171 -1.98 -18.24 26.34
N VAL A 172 -0.75 -18.75 26.26
CA VAL A 172 0.34 -18.04 25.56
C VAL A 172 0.22 -18.35 24.07
N LYS A 173 -0.02 -17.31 23.26
CA LYS A 173 -0.12 -17.40 21.80
C LYS A 173 1.24 -17.28 21.10
N ALA A 174 2.11 -16.39 21.62
CA ALA A 174 3.49 -16.23 21.15
C ALA A 174 4.43 -15.87 22.31
N ASP A 175 5.71 -16.26 22.19
CA ASP A 175 6.75 -16.03 23.20
C ASP A 175 7.98 -15.35 22.56
N TYR A 176 8.18 -14.09 22.88
CA TYR A 176 9.31 -13.26 22.44
C TYR A 176 10.29 -13.07 23.60
N LYS A 177 10.81 -14.17 24.15
CA LYS A 177 11.61 -14.21 25.39
C LYS A 177 12.81 -13.26 25.42
N GLU A 178 13.45 -13.03 24.25
CA GLU A 178 14.61 -12.13 24.15
C GLU A 178 14.21 -10.65 24.34
N HIS A 179 12.91 -10.36 24.20
CA HIS A 179 12.32 -9.03 24.39
C HIS A 179 11.44 -8.94 25.63
N GLN A 180 11.40 -9.98 26.48
CA GLN A 180 10.54 -10.04 27.67
C GLN A 180 9.06 -9.78 27.35
N THR A 181 8.57 -10.29 26.23
CA THR A 181 7.23 -10.03 25.70
C THR A 181 6.51 -11.34 25.37
N LEU A 182 5.22 -11.39 25.66
CA LEU A 182 4.33 -12.51 25.36
C LEU A 182 3.02 -12.00 24.75
N ASP A 183 2.51 -12.65 23.71
CA ASP A 183 1.14 -12.47 23.28
C ASP A 183 0.24 -13.53 23.96
N LEU A 184 -0.86 -13.09 24.53
CA LEU A 184 -1.74 -13.90 25.38
C LEU A 184 -3.17 -13.81 24.90
N SER A 185 -3.93 -14.90 25.07
CA SER A 185 -5.40 -14.91 25.05
C SER A 185 -5.90 -15.05 26.49
N ILE A 186 -6.55 -14.02 27.00
CA ILE A 186 -6.98 -13.93 28.40
C ILE A 186 -8.50 -13.73 28.48
N PRO A 187 -9.20 -14.40 29.43
CA PRO A 187 -10.59 -14.07 29.71
C PRO A 187 -10.74 -12.59 30.11
N ASN A 188 -11.76 -11.91 29.61
CA ASN A 188 -11.98 -10.48 29.84
C ASN A 188 -11.99 -10.11 31.34
N ASN A 189 -12.52 -10.98 32.19
CA ASN A 189 -12.56 -10.77 33.63
C ASN A 189 -11.21 -11.00 34.35
N CYS A 190 -10.17 -11.47 33.66
CA CYS A 190 -8.85 -11.75 34.25
C CYS A 190 -7.87 -10.58 34.09
N LEU A 191 -8.21 -9.50 33.33
CA LEU A 191 -7.31 -8.39 33.02
C LEU A 191 -6.75 -7.70 34.28
N GLU A 192 -7.59 -7.44 35.27
CA GLU A 192 -7.18 -6.84 36.54
C GLU A 192 -6.27 -7.77 37.35
N ALA A 193 -6.55 -9.05 37.36
CA ALA A 193 -5.72 -10.04 38.07
C ALA A 193 -4.32 -10.13 37.42
N ILE A 194 -4.24 -10.13 36.10
CA ILE A 194 -2.96 -10.18 35.35
C ILE A 194 -2.16 -8.92 35.59
N SER A 195 -2.76 -7.73 35.50
CA SER A 195 -2.05 -6.48 35.69
C SER A 195 -1.50 -6.35 37.11
N ASN A 196 -2.11 -6.98 38.08
CA ASN A 196 -1.64 -7.00 39.49
C ASN A 196 -0.52 -8.02 39.74
N LEU A 197 -0.14 -8.84 38.75
CA LEU A 197 1.01 -9.75 38.94
C LEU A 197 2.31 -8.93 39.05
N PRO A 198 3.16 -9.20 40.04
CA PRO A 198 4.32 -8.38 40.35
C PRO A 198 5.37 -8.38 39.26
N PHE A 199 5.48 -9.44 38.47
CA PHE A 199 6.40 -9.53 37.35
C PHE A 199 5.95 -8.77 36.08
N VAL A 200 4.65 -8.39 36.01
CA VAL A 200 4.09 -7.66 34.86
C VAL A 200 4.58 -6.23 34.90
N LYS A 201 5.19 -5.83 33.79
CA LYS A 201 5.65 -4.48 33.52
C LYS A 201 4.56 -3.65 32.85
N TRP A 202 3.98 -4.19 31.77
CA TRP A 202 3.03 -3.51 30.90
C TRP A 202 2.11 -4.51 30.20
N VAL A 203 0.88 -4.11 29.92
CA VAL A 203 -0.06 -4.88 29.10
C VAL A 203 -0.73 -3.95 28.09
N ASP A 204 -0.60 -4.29 26.82
CA ASP A 204 -1.27 -3.64 25.71
C ASP A 204 -2.33 -4.52 25.10
N LEU A 205 -3.31 -3.93 24.43
CA LEU A 205 -4.10 -4.65 23.43
C LEU A 205 -3.15 -5.08 22.29
N VAL A 206 -3.34 -6.28 21.71
CA VAL A 206 -2.57 -6.62 20.50
C VAL A 206 -2.75 -5.52 19.45
N VAL A 207 -1.68 -5.24 18.70
CA VAL A 207 -1.74 -4.22 17.64
C VAL A 207 -2.79 -4.61 16.60
N ALA A 208 -3.51 -3.61 16.09
CA ALA A 208 -4.41 -3.80 14.97
C ALA A 208 -3.70 -4.49 13.80
N PRO A 209 -4.38 -5.36 13.05
CA PRO A 209 -3.85 -5.86 11.78
C PRO A 209 -3.38 -4.69 10.93
N ALA A 210 -2.25 -4.87 10.25
CA ALA A 210 -1.72 -3.84 9.37
C ALA A 210 -2.75 -3.51 8.30
N VAL A 211 -3.21 -2.26 8.23
CA VAL A 211 -4.11 -1.77 7.17
C VAL A 211 -3.28 -1.53 5.91
N LYS A 212 -3.81 -1.97 4.79
CA LYS A 212 -3.22 -1.81 3.46
C LYS A 212 -3.37 -0.34 3.05
N ASP A 213 -2.25 0.38 2.91
CA ASP A 213 -2.29 1.83 2.60
C ASP A 213 -2.30 2.13 1.09
N ASP A 214 -2.00 1.16 0.25
CA ASP A 214 -1.77 1.37 -1.19
C ASP A 214 -3.05 1.46 -2.03
N THR A 215 -4.10 0.73 -1.64
CA THR A 215 -5.40 0.83 -2.30
C THR A 215 -6.02 2.22 -2.18
N LYS A 216 -5.64 2.97 -1.17
CA LYS A 216 -6.19 4.31 -0.89
C LYS A 216 -5.79 5.36 -1.93
N GLY A 217 -4.52 5.35 -2.39
CA GLY A 217 -4.07 6.27 -3.45
C GLY A 217 -4.77 5.98 -4.78
N ARG A 218 -4.85 4.72 -5.18
CA ARG A 218 -5.52 4.30 -6.42
C ARG A 218 -7.02 4.61 -6.40
N SER A 219 -7.71 4.35 -5.29
CA SER A 219 -9.14 4.63 -5.13
C SER A 219 -9.43 6.14 -5.06
N LEU A 220 -8.60 6.94 -4.38
CA LEU A 220 -8.73 8.40 -4.39
C LEU A 220 -8.62 8.98 -5.80
N HIS A 221 -7.72 8.45 -6.62
CA HIS A 221 -7.53 8.88 -8.00
C HIS A 221 -8.52 8.24 -8.98
N ARG A 222 -9.32 7.25 -8.57
CA ARG A 222 -10.19 6.41 -9.42
C ARG A 222 -9.42 5.62 -10.49
N ALA A 223 -8.10 5.42 -10.30
CA ALA A 223 -7.27 4.64 -11.21
C ALA A 223 -7.68 3.14 -11.24
N ASN A 224 -8.27 2.62 -10.16
CA ASN A 224 -8.88 1.31 -10.10
C ASN A 224 -9.99 1.11 -11.15
N ASN A 225 -10.79 2.16 -11.46
CA ASN A 225 -11.86 2.10 -12.46
C ASN A 225 -11.34 2.02 -13.91
N LEU A 226 -10.06 2.31 -14.13
CA LEU A 226 -9.43 2.21 -15.45
C LEU A 226 -8.85 0.83 -15.70
N ASP A 227 -8.29 0.16 -14.68
CA ASP A 227 -7.66 -1.16 -14.82
C ASP A 227 -8.49 -2.31 -14.23
N THR A 228 -9.80 -2.12 -14.02
CA THR A 228 -10.71 -3.18 -13.62
C THR A 228 -10.65 -4.35 -14.60
N GLN A 229 -10.20 -5.52 -14.11
CA GLN A 229 -9.93 -6.72 -14.93
C GLN A 229 -11.12 -7.71 -14.93
N THR A 230 -12.33 -7.20 -14.92
CA THR A 230 -13.56 -7.98 -15.08
C THR A 230 -13.96 -8.08 -16.55
N GLY A 231 -14.96 -8.88 -16.86
CA GLY A 231 -15.44 -9.03 -18.23
C GLY A 231 -16.03 -7.75 -18.84
N ALA A 232 -16.58 -6.85 -18.01
CA ALA A 232 -17.10 -5.54 -18.39
C ALA A 232 -16.14 -4.39 -18.06
N GLY A 233 -15.04 -4.67 -17.35
CA GLY A 233 -14.03 -3.68 -16.95
C GLY A 233 -13.25 -3.10 -18.11
N ARG A 234 -12.67 -1.91 -17.92
CA ARG A 234 -11.91 -1.19 -18.96
C ARG A 234 -10.57 -1.83 -19.31
N ASN A 235 -9.90 -2.44 -18.35
CA ASN A 235 -8.59 -3.12 -18.51
C ASN A 235 -7.46 -2.22 -19.05
N TYR A 236 -7.49 -0.91 -18.76
CA TYR A 236 -6.41 0.00 -19.15
C TYR A 236 -5.30 -0.05 -18.08
N THR A 237 -4.25 -0.77 -18.41
CA THR A 237 -3.10 -0.98 -17.51
C THR A 237 -1.88 -0.13 -17.88
N GLY A 238 -1.96 0.65 -18.95
CA GLY A 238 -0.83 1.36 -19.55
C GLY A 238 0.01 0.48 -20.48
N GLU A 239 -0.49 -0.69 -20.90
CA GLU A 239 0.22 -1.58 -21.82
C GLU A 239 0.51 -0.89 -23.16
N GLY A 240 1.74 -1.09 -23.66
CA GLY A 240 2.22 -0.46 -24.89
C GLY A 240 2.69 0.99 -24.73
N ILE A 241 2.66 1.53 -23.50
CA ILE A 241 3.12 2.89 -23.22
C ILE A 241 4.47 2.83 -22.50
N GLY A 242 5.46 3.55 -23.03
CA GLY A 242 6.75 3.73 -22.38
C GLY A 242 6.76 4.91 -21.43
N VAL A 243 7.19 4.69 -20.19
CA VAL A 243 7.34 5.73 -19.17
C VAL A 243 8.79 5.83 -18.69
N MET A 244 9.29 7.06 -18.51
CA MET A 244 10.63 7.29 -18.00
C MET A 244 10.59 7.64 -16.51
N VAL A 245 11.31 6.89 -15.68
CA VAL A 245 11.69 7.31 -14.32
C VAL A 245 13.06 7.97 -14.39
N ARG A 246 13.09 9.29 -14.19
CA ARG A 246 14.32 10.08 -14.14
C ARG A 246 14.56 10.45 -12.68
N ASP A 247 15.44 9.69 -11.99
CA ASP A 247 15.57 9.75 -10.54
C ASP A 247 17.01 9.49 -10.05
N ASP A 248 17.18 9.09 -8.79
CA ASP A 248 18.45 8.99 -8.08
C ASP A 248 19.32 7.77 -8.43
N GLY A 249 18.86 6.88 -9.29
CA GLY A 249 19.61 5.70 -9.70
C GLY A 249 18.77 4.60 -10.29
N ARG A 250 19.32 3.38 -10.25
CA ARG A 250 18.61 2.19 -10.74
C ARG A 250 17.35 1.92 -9.92
N VAL A 251 16.32 1.40 -10.57
CA VAL A 251 15.12 0.84 -9.94
C VAL A 251 15.24 -0.69 -9.91
N GLY A 252 14.90 -1.30 -8.79
CA GLY A 252 14.96 -2.74 -8.58
C GLY A 252 16.37 -3.28 -8.20
N PRO A 253 16.51 -4.61 -8.07
CA PRO A 253 15.57 -5.63 -8.56
C PRO A 253 14.31 -5.78 -7.70
N HIS A 254 13.16 -5.85 -8.37
CA HIS A 254 11.88 -6.17 -7.76
C HIS A 254 10.99 -6.90 -8.78
N ILE A 255 10.31 -7.98 -8.36
CA ILE A 255 9.49 -8.78 -9.29
C ILE A 255 8.29 -8.02 -9.85
N ASP A 256 7.89 -6.91 -9.23
CA ASP A 256 6.83 -6.05 -9.77
C ASP A 256 7.21 -5.35 -11.08
N PHE A 257 8.49 -5.37 -11.43
CA PHE A 257 8.99 -4.85 -12.70
C PHE A 257 9.49 -5.95 -13.65
N GLN A 258 9.25 -7.22 -13.34
CA GLN A 258 9.71 -8.37 -14.13
C GLN A 258 9.37 -8.17 -15.61
N GLY A 259 10.38 -8.27 -16.48
CA GLY A 259 10.23 -8.18 -17.94
C GLY A 259 9.82 -6.81 -18.49
N ARG A 260 9.68 -5.76 -17.64
CA ARG A 260 9.17 -4.44 -18.05
C ARG A 260 10.09 -3.26 -17.70
N ILE A 261 11.30 -3.51 -17.19
CA ILE A 261 12.20 -2.44 -16.77
C ILE A 261 13.51 -2.44 -17.56
N THR A 262 13.93 -1.27 -18.02
CA THR A 262 15.22 -1.02 -18.66
C THR A 262 16.00 0.05 -17.90
N ASN A 263 17.00 -0.35 -17.13
CA ASN A 263 17.89 0.58 -16.42
C ASN A 263 19.01 1.06 -17.35
N LEU A 264 19.02 2.34 -17.71
CA LEU A 264 20.04 3.01 -18.54
C LEU A 264 21.06 3.81 -17.70
N THR A 265 20.99 3.69 -16.38
CA THR A 265 21.93 4.32 -15.46
C THR A 265 22.87 3.30 -14.84
N GLY A 266 24.17 3.66 -14.69
CA GLY A 266 25.14 2.89 -13.94
C GLY A 266 25.29 3.33 -12.47
N VAL A 267 24.49 4.28 -12.01
CA VAL A 267 24.52 4.79 -10.64
C VAL A 267 24.03 3.69 -9.70
N SER A 268 24.74 3.50 -8.59
CA SER A 268 24.33 2.56 -7.55
C SER A 268 23.03 3.02 -6.91
N ASN A 269 22.23 2.05 -6.52
CA ASN A 269 20.89 2.21 -6.06
C ASN A 269 20.77 3.11 -4.82
N GLN A 270 19.83 4.03 -4.86
CA GLN A 270 19.23 4.69 -3.71
C GLN A 270 17.72 4.49 -3.87
N SER A 271 16.99 4.28 -2.80
CA SER A 271 15.62 3.75 -2.83
C SER A 271 14.53 4.73 -3.30
N HIS A 272 14.86 5.98 -3.64
CA HIS A 272 13.86 6.97 -4.04
C HIS A 272 13.24 6.64 -5.39
N GLY A 273 14.05 6.32 -6.40
CA GLY A 273 13.56 5.88 -7.71
C GLY A 273 12.74 4.60 -7.67
N ASP A 274 13.04 3.65 -6.75
CA ASP A 274 12.22 2.46 -6.51
C ASP A 274 10.81 2.85 -6.07
N GLY A 275 10.69 3.75 -5.09
CA GLY A 275 9.40 4.23 -4.59
C GLY A 275 8.58 4.93 -5.68
N VAL A 276 9.22 5.77 -6.48
CA VAL A 276 8.59 6.44 -7.64
C VAL A 276 8.10 5.41 -8.66
N GLY A 277 8.96 4.46 -9.06
CA GLY A 277 8.63 3.43 -10.04
C GLY A 277 7.46 2.55 -9.60
N GLY A 278 7.41 2.15 -8.33
CA GLY A 278 6.35 1.29 -7.79
C GLY A 278 4.97 1.95 -7.82
N ILE A 279 4.86 3.22 -7.41
CA ILE A 279 3.58 3.96 -7.49
C ILE A 279 3.12 4.09 -8.94
N MET A 280 4.03 4.35 -9.86
CA MET A 280 3.70 4.51 -11.28
C MET A 280 3.31 3.19 -11.93
N ALA A 281 4.12 2.12 -11.78
CA ALA A 281 4.12 0.96 -12.66
C ALA A 281 4.31 -0.40 -11.96
N GLY A 282 4.30 -0.48 -10.63
CA GLY A 282 4.40 -1.76 -9.91
C GLY A 282 3.30 -2.74 -10.31
N ALA A 283 3.64 -3.99 -10.67
CA ALA A 283 2.65 -4.96 -11.13
C ALA A 283 1.84 -5.62 -10.01
N GLY A 284 2.26 -5.49 -8.75
CA GLY A 284 1.69 -6.23 -7.63
C GLY A 284 2.01 -7.73 -7.69
N ASN A 285 3.08 -8.12 -8.36
CA ASN A 285 3.50 -9.52 -8.45
C ASN A 285 3.83 -10.11 -7.07
N LEU A 286 4.55 -9.34 -6.25
CA LEU A 286 4.88 -9.76 -4.89
C LEU A 286 3.67 -9.70 -3.96
N VAL A 287 2.95 -8.58 -3.95
CA VAL A 287 1.73 -8.36 -3.15
C VAL A 287 0.69 -7.67 -4.02
N PRO A 288 -0.47 -8.31 -4.32
CA PRO A 288 -1.47 -7.76 -5.25
C PRO A 288 -1.97 -6.36 -4.87
N GLN A 289 -2.10 -6.10 -3.56
CA GLN A 289 -2.59 -4.83 -3.04
C GLN A 289 -1.63 -3.65 -3.27
N TYR A 290 -0.34 -3.91 -3.53
CA TYR A 290 0.68 -2.88 -3.73
C TYR A 290 0.95 -2.61 -5.22
N ARG A 291 -0.06 -2.83 -6.05
CA ARG A 291 -0.06 -2.52 -7.48
C ARG A 291 -0.05 -1.00 -7.70
N GLY A 292 0.80 -0.52 -8.59
CA GLY A 292 0.86 0.88 -9.03
C GLY A 292 -0.30 1.26 -9.96
N MET A 293 -0.32 2.50 -10.44
CA MET A 293 -1.41 3.03 -11.28
C MET A 293 -1.48 2.32 -12.63
N ALA A 294 -0.32 2.15 -13.31
CA ALA A 294 -0.23 1.60 -14.67
C ALA A 294 0.70 0.38 -14.71
N ALA A 295 0.23 -0.74 -14.21
CA ALA A 295 0.99 -1.97 -14.04
C ALA A 295 1.43 -2.65 -15.36
N GLY A 296 0.97 -2.17 -16.51
CA GLY A 296 1.30 -2.71 -17.84
C GLY A 296 2.41 -1.95 -18.57
N THR A 297 2.81 -0.75 -18.09
CA THR A 297 3.79 0.10 -18.77
C THR A 297 5.19 -0.49 -18.81
N ASP A 298 5.93 -0.17 -19.88
CA ASP A 298 7.37 -0.40 -19.96
C ASP A 298 8.12 0.78 -19.32
N VAL A 299 9.03 0.48 -18.38
CA VAL A 299 9.72 1.46 -17.53
C VAL A 299 11.16 1.64 -17.98
N TYR A 300 11.54 2.87 -18.31
CA TYR A 300 12.90 3.25 -18.65
C TYR A 300 13.49 4.12 -17.56
N VAL A 301 14.63 3.73 -16.99
CA VAL A 301 15.24 4.43 -15.87
C VAL A 301 16.51 5.16 -16.28
N VAL A 302 16.53 6.47 -16.04
CA VAL A 302 17.70 7.31 -16.26
C VAL A 302 18.03 8.09 -14.98
N ASN A 303 19.31 8.42 -14.79
CA ASN A 303 19.72 9.26 -13.67
C ASN A 303 19.36 10.73 -13.93
N TYR A 304 18.98 11.48 -12.90
CA TYR A 304 18.73 12.90 -13.06
C TYR A 304 20.04 13.66 -13.29
N VAL A 305 19.97 14.63 -14.18
CA VAL A 305 21.02 15.59 -14.48
C VAL A 305 20.42 16.99 -14.50
N SER A 306 21.28 18.00 -14.58
CA SER A 306 20.87 19.42 -14.46
C SER A 306 19.95 19.93 -15.58
N ASN A 307 19.79 19.19 -16.67
CA ASN A 307 18.94 19.55 -17.81
C ASN A 307 18.30 18.30 -18.42
N PHE A 308 17.47 18.45 -19.46
CA PHE A 308 16.79 17.38 -20.19
C PHE A 308 17.45 17.12 -21.57
N LEU A 309 18.74 17.41 -21.69
CA LEU A 309 19.52 17.32 -22.94
C LEU A 309 20.55 16.17 -22.90
N ASP A 310 20.51 15.33 -21.91
CA ASP A 310 21.39 14.15 -21.81
C ASP A 310 21.02 13.10 -22.86
N THR A 311 22.03 12.44 -23.39
CA THR A 311 21.87 11.46 -24.49
C THR A 311 20.83 10.37 -24.21
N PRO A 312 20.78 9.71 -23.03
CA PRO A 312 19.74 8.72 -22.76
C PRO A 312 18.32 9.30 -22.87
N THR A 313 18.07 10.47 -22.27
CA THR A 313 16.76 11.13 -22.35
C THR A 313 16.39 11.45 -23.80
N LEU A 314 17.29 12.13 -24.54
CA LEU A 314 17.02 12.51 -25.95
C LEU A 314 16.78 11.30 -26.85
N ASN A 315 17.52 10.21 -26.67
CA ASN A 315 17.29 9.00 -27.45
C ASN A 315 15.88 8.45 -27.23
N LEU A 316 15.48 8.24 -25.97
CA LEU A 316 14.20 7.64 -25.63
C LEU A 316 12.97 8.46 -26.08
N ILE A 317 13.06 9.79 -25.98
CA ILE A 317 11.94 10.65 -26.43
C ILE A 317 11.89 10.78 -27.96
N ASN A 318 13.06 10.80 -28.65
CA ASN A 318 13.13 10.99 -30.11
C ASN A 318 12.85 9.70 -30.88
N ASP A 319 13.17 8.51 -30.32
CA ASP A 319 12.88 7.22 -30.97
C ASP A 319 11.46 6.72 -30.66
N GLY A 320 10.71 7.44 -29.80
CA GLY A 320 9.35 7.12 -29.43
C GLY A 320 9.23 5.95 -28.44
N SER A 321 10.33 5.53 -27.79
CA SER A 321 10.29 4.53 -26.73
C SER A 321 9.57 5.03 -25.49
N VAL A 322 9.52 6.34 -25.27
CA VAL A 322 8.91 7.00 -24.11
C VAL A 322 7.94 8.08 -24.56
N GLN A 323 6.71 8.00 -24.08
CA GLN A 323 5.66 9.01 -24.26
C GLN A 323 5.50 9.89 -23.02
N ILE A 324 5.85 9.38 -21.84
CA ILE A 324 5.65 10.09 -20.57
C ILE A 324 6.95 10.06 -19.77
N THR A 325 7.38 11.21 -19.25
CA THR A 325 8.49 11.27 -18.31
C THR A 325 7.99 11.64 -16.93
N ASN A 326 8.51 11.00 -15.89
CA ASN A 326 8.34 11.38 -14.51
C ASN A 326 9.65 11.82 -13.88
N SER A 327 9.69 13.01 -13.28
CA SER A 327 10.85 13.50 -12.53
C SER A 327 10.42 14.01 -11.16
N SER A 328 10.79 13.27 -10.14
CA SER A 328 10.36 13.51 -8.76
C SER A 328 11.46 14.15 -7.90
N TYR A 329 12.21 15.10 -8.44
CA TYR A 329 13.31 15.79 -7.75
C TYR A 329 13.23 17.31 -7.90
N SER A 330 14.03 18.06 -7.12
CA SER A 330 14.06 19.52 -7.09
C SER A 330 15.48 20.04 -7.26
N ASN A 331 15.62 21.15 -7.99
CA ASN A 331 16.90 21.87 -8.19
C ASN A 331 16.98 23.17 -7.36
N GLY A 332 16.27 23.23 -6.23
CA GLY A 332 16.17 24.43 -5.39
C GLY A 332 15.12 25.42 -5.87
N CYS A 333 15.09 26.59 -5.26
CA CYS A 333 14.26 27.71 -5.72
C CYS A 333 14.59 28.09 -7.17
N ASN A 334 13.61 28.58 -7.90
CA ASN A 334 13.78 29.05 -9.27
C ASN A 334 13.29 30.50 -9.40
N ASP A 335 14.02 31.29 -10.16
CA ASP A 335 13.79 32.74 -10.33
C ASP A 335 12.94 33.05 -11.57
N GLY A 336 12.09 32.12 -12.05
CA GLY A 336 11.23 32.35 -13.20
C GLY A 336 11.45 31.38 -14.36
N TYR A 337 11.11 31.82 -15.57
CA TYR A 337 11.28 31.03 -16.78
C TYR A 337 12.75 30.99 -17.19
N THR A 338 13.37 29.84 -17.12
CA THR A 338 14.82 29.68 -17.34
C THR A 338 15.12 28.80 -18.56
N SER A 339 16.39 28.57 -18.88
CA SER A 339 16.79 27.74 -20.05
C SER A 339 16.29 26.28 -19.90
N ILE A 340 16.22 25.75 -18.70
CA ILE A 340 15.64 24.39 -18.49
C ILE A 340 14.13 24.40 -18.71
N THR A 341 13.46 25.49 -18.38
CA THR A 341 12.02 25.69 -18.64
C THR A 341 11.73 25.74 -20.13
N GLU A 342 12.54 26.56 -20.87
CA GLU A 342 12.51 26.62 -22.33
C GLU A 342 12.72 25.24 -22.96
N THR A 343 13.72 24.48 -22.47
CA THR A 343 14.02 23.13 -22.97
C THR A 343 12.81 22.19 -22.87
N VAL A 344 12.16 22.08 -21.71
CA VAL A 344 11.04 21.13 -21.53
C VAL A 344 9.79 21.58 -22.28
N ASP A 345 9.51 22.88 -22.37
CA ASP A 345 8.41 23.40 -23.20
C ASP A 345 8.68 23.15 -24.70
N GLN A 346 9.92 23.34 -25.17
CA GLN A 346 10.28 23.06 -26.55
C GLN A 346 10.19 21.57 -26.89
N GLN A 347 10.61 20.69 -26.02
CA GLN A 347 10.50 19.24 -26.23
C GLN A 347 9.05 18.79 -26.46
N THR A 348 8.07 19.34 -25.72
CA THR A 348 6.65 19.04 -25.92
C THR A 348 6.07 19.62 -27.22
N LEU A 349 6.65 20.69 -27.75
CA LEU A 349 6.29 21.22 -29.06
C LEU A 349 6.89 20.41 -30.21
N ASP A 350 8.16 20.00 -30.08
CA ASP A 350 8.85 19.19 -31.09
C ASP A 350 8.30 17.78 -31.17
N ILE A 351 7.80 17.26 -30.04
CA ILE A 351 7.23 15.91 -29.90
C ILE A 351 5.83 16.03 -29.25
N PRO A 352 4.77 16.30 -30.02
CA PRO A 352 3.43 16.60 -29.46
C PRO A 352 2.81 15.51 -28.60
N THR A 353 3.30 14.27 -28.73
CA THR A 353 2.86 13.14 -27.91
C THR A 353 3.65 12.99 -26.61
N LEU A 354 4.64 13.82 -26.33
CA LEU A 354 5.47 13.77 -25.12
C LEU A 354 4.84 14.55 -23.98
N LEU A 355 4.61 13.89 -22.85
CA LEU A 355 4.11 14.50 -21.62
C LEU A 355 5.19 14.49 -20.52
N HIS A 356 5.58 15.66 -20.02
CA HIS A 356 6.44 15.77 -18.85
C HIS A 356 5.62 15.93 -17.57
N VAL A 357 5.83 15.05 -16.59
CA VAL A 357 5.19 15.09 -15.27
C VAL A 357 6.24 15.29 -14.19
N PHE A 358 6.03 16.28 -13.34
CA PHE A 358 6.97 16.70 -12.31
C PHE A 358 6.30 16.79 -10.93
N SER A 359 7.07 16.52 -9.89
CA SER A 359 6.67 16.86 -8.52
C SER A 359 6.74 18.38 -8.33
N ALA A 360 5.77 19.03 -7.69
CA ALA A 360 5.81 20.49 -7.45
C ALA A 360 6.94 20.90 -6.49
N GLY A 361 7.31 20.02 -5.56
CA GLY A 361 8.34 20.25 -4.55
C GLY A 361 7.80 20.12 -3.11
N ASN A 362 8.69 19.94 -2.16
CA ASN A 362 8.35 19.78 -0.74
C ASN A 362 8.90 20.95 0.11
N SER A 363 8.82 22.17 -0.42
CA SER A 363 9.51 23.36 0.09
C SER A 363 8.56 24.47 0.54
N ASN A 364 7.36 24.14 1.00
CA ASN A 364 6.35 25.11 1.43
C ASN A 364 6.80 26.10 2.51
N ASN A 365 7.88 25.81 3.24
CA ASN A 365 8.47 26.70 4.22
C ASN A 365 9.64 27.55 3.70
N SER A 366 9.93 27.49 2.39
CA SER A 366 11.03 28.21 1.75
C SER A 366 10.55 29.49 1.08
N ASN A 367 11.24 30.60 1.33
CA ASN A 367 11.04 31.83 0.59
C ASN A 367 11.90 31.81 -0.69
N CYS A 368 11.26 31.60 -1.83
CA CYS A 368 11.93 31.59 -3.15
C CYS A 368 11.89 32.95 -3.87
N GLY A 369 11.63 34.03 -3.15
CA GLY A 369 11.78 35.38 -3.73
C GLY A 369 10.53 35.95 -4.43
N TYR A 370 9.40 35.22 -4.42
CA TYR A 370 8.15 35.70 -5.04
C TYR A 370 7.58 36.99 -4.40
N GLY A 371 7.95 37.28 -3.14
CA GLY A 371 7.51 38.48 -2.44
C GLY A 371 6.34 38.28 -1.47
N ALA A 372 5.78 37.07 -1.40
CA ALA A 372 4.64 36.72 -0.53
C ALA A 372 5.04 35.90 0.73
N GLY A 373 6.31 35.91 1.11
CA GLY A 373 6.84 35.16 2.27
C GLY A 373 7.20 33.71 1.95
N ASN A 374 7.11 32.83 2.96
CA ASN A 374 7.66 31.47 2.85
C ASN A 374 6.70 30.44 2.21
N GLN A 375 5.39 30.72 2.17
CA GLN A 375 4.39 29.72 1.81
C GLN A 375 3.88 29.82 0.37
N TRP A 376 4.42 30.70 -0.43
CA TRP A 376 3.94 31.00 -1.77
C TRP A 376 5.10 31.20 -2.75
N GLY A 377 4.85 30.88 -4.02
CA GLY A 377 5.85 31.03 -5.09
C GLY A 377 7.07 30.14 -4.86
N ASN A 378 6.89 28.95 -4.29
CA ASN A 378 8.00 28.06 -3.92
C ASN A 378 7.98 26.70 -4.66
N ILE A 379 7.37 26.66 -5.84
CA ILE A 379 7.55 25.55 -6.79
C ILE A 379 9.04 25.48 -7.15
N THR A 380 9.67 24.33 -6.89
CA THR A 380 11.12 24.16 -6.93
C THR A 380 11.64 23.58 -8.24
N GLY A 381 12.65 24.22 -8.82
CA GLY A 381 13.27 23.82 -10.09
C GLY A 381 12.60 24.42 -11.34
N GLY A 382 13.43 24.84 -12.30
CA GLY A 382 12.98 25.55 -13.51
C GLY A 382 12.11 24.69 -14.43
N HIS A 383 12.39 23.40 -14.56
CA HIS A 383 11.60 22.48 -15.38
C HIS A 383 10.11 22.44 -14.97
N LYS A 384 9.79 22.65 -13.70
CA LYS A 384 8.42 22.63 -13.16
C LYS A 384 7.63 23.92 -13.45
N GLN A 385 8.32 24.98 -13.88
CA GLN A 385 7.74 26.25 -14.26
C GLN A 385 7.24 26.27 -15.71
N GLY A 386 7.48 25.19 -16.47
CA GLY A 386 7.06 25.09 -17.87
C GLY A 386 5.55 25.22 -18.02
N LYS A 387 5.12 25.79 -19.15
CA LYS A 387 3.71 26.00 -19.51
C LYS A 387 3.06 24.71 -19.96
N ASN A 388 3.83 23.88 -20.69
CA ASN A 388 3.32 22.68 -21.36
C ASN A 388 3.50 21.40 -20.52
N VAL A 389 4.06 21.51 -19.31
CA VAL A 389 4.34 20.40 -18.39
C VAL A 389 3.34 20.33 -17.25
N ILE A 390 3.25 19.20 -16.54
CA ILE A 390 2.43 19.03 -15.34
C ILE A 390 3.33 19.08 -14.09
N ALA A 391 3.07 20.01 -13.18
CA ALA A 391 3.65 20.05 -11.84
C ALA A 391 2.57 19.60 -10.82
N THR A 392 2.88 18.56 -10.03
CA THR A 392 1.90 17.87 -9.20
C THR A 392 2.05 18.22 -7.71
N ALA A 393 0.99 18.72 -7.08
CA ALA A 393 0.88 18.91 -5.64
C ALA A 393 0.63 17.60 -4.90
N ASN A 394 0.91 17.58 -3.60
CA ASN A 394 0.76 16.41 -2.74
C ASN A 394 -0.42 16.55 -1.77
N VAL A 395 -1.32 15.57 -1.78
CA VAL A 395 -2.43 15.44 -0.81
C VAL A 395 -2.34 14.13 -0.03
N PHE A 396 -2.97 14.09 1.14
CA PHE A 396 -3.27 12.86 1.85
C PHE A 396 -4.38 12.08 1.14
N PHE A 397 -4.60 10.83 1.53
CA PHE A 397 -5.65 9.98 0.93
C PHE A 397 -7.09 10.50 1.20
N ASP A 398 -7.26 11.40 2.16
CA ASP A 398 -8.53 12.10 2.46
C ASP A 398 -8.72 13.38 1.61
N GLY A 399 -7.83 13.65 0.67
CA GLY A 399 -7.84 14.84 -0.17
C GLY A 399 -7.28 16.09 0.49
N SER A 400 -6.93 16.08 1.76
CA SER A 400 -6.35 17.24 2.44
C SER A 400 -4.92 17.52 1.97
N LEU A 401 -4.55 18.80 1.85
CA LEU A 401 -3.22 19.22 1.39
C LEU A 401 -2.12 18.82 2.38
N VAL A 402 -1.06 18.18 1.88
CA VAL A 402 0.14 17.94 2.69
C VAL A 402 0.88 19.26 2.91
N ASN A 403 1.13 19.59 4.17
CA ASN A 403 1.68 20.90 4.54
C ASN A 403 3.05 21.24 3.91
N SER A 404 3.85 20.24 3.58
CA SER A 404 5.14 20.43 2.92
C SER A 404 5.03 20.68 1.40
N SER A 405 3.88 20.39 0.77
CA SER A 405 3.69 20.58 -0.66
C SER A 405 3.97 22.03 -1.06
N SER A 406 4.84 22.21 -2.03
CA SER A 406 5.15 23.54 -2.57
C SER A 406 3.92 24.17 -3.23
N ARG A 407 3.78 25.47 -3.11
CA ARG A 407 2.65 26.25 -3.62
C ARG A 407 3.10 27.25 -4.68
N GLY A 408 2.19 27.52 -5.60
CA GLY A 408 2.36 28.59 -6.58
C GLY A 408 2.25 30.00 -6.00
N PRO A 409 2.18 30.97 -6.88
CA PRO A 409 2.24 30.89 -8.33
C PRO A 409 3.61 30.49 -8.88
N ALA A 410 3.69 30.24 -10.19
CA ALA A 410 4.95 30.35 -10.90
C ALA A 410 5.47 31.80 -10.76
N HIS A 411 6.78 32.02 -11.02
CA HIS A 411 7.36 33.34 -10.77
C HIS A 411 6.74 34.47 -11.59
N ASP A 412 6.19 34.16 -12.76
CA ASP A 412 5.46 35.06 -13.64
C ASP A 412 3.95 35.15 -13.37
N GLY A 413 3.47 34.57 -12.26
CA GLY A 413 2.08 34.65 -11.84
C GLY A 413 1.18 33.52 -12.29
N ARG A 414 1.63 32.65 -13.21
CA ARG A 414 0.82 31.52 -13.74
C ARG A 414 0.42 30.55 -12.65
N ILE A 415 -0.70 29.84 -12.91
CA ILE A 415 -1.21 28.79 -12.04
C ILE A 415 -0.21 27.64 -12.01
N LYS A 416 0.32 27.36 -10.83
CA LYS A 416 1.10 26.18 -10.44
C LYS A 416 0.78 25.89 -8.97
N PRO A 417 0.79 24.61 -8.51
CA PRO A 417 0.91 23.40 -9.32
C PRO A 417 -0.22 23.31 -10.35
N ASP A 418 -0.13 22.41 -11.34
CA ASP A 418 -1.20 22.22 -12.32
C ASP A 418 -2.35 21.37 -11.73
N ILE A 419 -2.02 20.33 -10.95
CA ILE A 419 -2.99 19.37 -10.41
C ILE A 419 -2.46 18.76 -9.10
N ALA A 420 -3.32 18.18 -8.30
CA ALA A 420 -2.97 17.49 -7.08
C ALA A 420 -3.23 15.97 -7.17
N ALA A 421 -2.41 15.19 -6.47
CA ALA A 421 -2.57 13.75 -6.33
C ALA A 421 -2.10 13.28 -4.95
N ASN A 422 -2.58 12.12 -4.48
CA ASN A 422 -2.06 11.51 -3.27
C ASN A 422 -0.62 11.08 -3.47
N GLY A 423 0.26 11.56 -2.63
CA GLY A 423 1.67 11.19 -2.61
C GLY A 423 2.17 10.91 -1.19
N GLN A 424 1.30 10.88 -0.19
CA GLN A 424 1.71 10.76 1.20
C GLN A 424 1.33 9.41 1.79
N ASN A 425 2.30 8.79 2.50
CA ASN A 425 2.14 7.51 3.20
C ASN A 425 1.74 6.33 2.28
N GLN A 426 2.20 6.33 1.05
CA GLN A 426 1.99 5.21 0.13
C GLN A 426 2.99 4.09 0.40
N ILE A 427 2.56 2.84 0.24
CA ILE A 427 3.48 1.69 0.19
C ILE A 427 3.94 1.53 -1.26
N SER A 428 5.22 1.44 -1.46
CA SER A 428 5.80 1.29 -2.80
C SER A 428 7.00 0.37 -2.79
N THR A 429 7.43 -0.03 -3.98
CA THR A 429 8.58 -0.93 -4.13
C THR A 429 9.85 -0.36 -3.53
N ASN A 430 10.73 -1.26 -3.12
CA ASN A 430 12.08 -1.00 -2.66
C ASN A 430 12.98 -2.11 -3.18
N GLU A 431 14.29 -1.98 -3.00
CA GLU A 431 15.27 -2.99 -3.42
C GLU A 431 14.98 -4.39 -2.88
N ASN A 432 15.51 -5.40 -3.59
CA ASN A 432 15.55 -6.79 -3.14
C ASN A 432 14.17 -7.39 -2.81
N ASN A 433 13.15 -7.07 -3.61
CA ASN A 433 11.80 -7.57 -3.45
C ASN A 433 11.20 -7.23 -2.07
N THR A 434 11.39 -5.97 -1.65
CA THR A 434 10.79 -5.42 -0.45
C THR A 434 9.92 -4.21 -0.79
N TYR A 435 9.17 -3.70 0.19
CA TYR A 435 8.40 -2.47 0.07
C TYR A 435 8.84 -1.46 1.12
N GLN A 436 8.55 -0.19 0.85
CA GLN A 436 8.82 0.93 1.75
C GLN A 436 7.60 1.84 1.84
N THR A 437 7.47 2.57 2.94
CA THR A 437 6.55 3.71 3.00
C THR A 437 7.20 4.88 2.27
N PHE A 438 6.49 5.43 1.29
CA PHE A 438 6.96 6.50 0.42
C PHE A 438 6.07 7.73 0.50
N GLY A 439 6.59 8.92 0.17
CA GLY A 439 5.78 10.12 0.30
C GLY A 439 6.40 11.38 -0.31
N GLY A 440 5.66 12.49 -0.17
CA GLY A 440 5.99 13.78 -0.76
C GLY A 440 5.34 14.00 -2.13
N THR A 441 5.56 15.15 -2.73
CA THR A 441 5.20 15.40 -4.15
C THR A 441 5.88 14.40 -5.09
N SER A 442 6.95 13.74 -4.60
CA SER A 442 7.64 12.63 -5.28
C SER A 442 6.77 11.38 -5.44
N GLY A 443 5.79 11.17 -4.56
CA GLY A 443 4.80 10.10 -4.68
C GLY A 443 3.57 10.52 -5.48
N ALA A 444 3.22 11.82 -5.47
CA ALA A 444 2.10 12.37 -6.22
C ALA A 444 2.33 12.36 -7.74
N ALA A 445 3.48 12.82 -8.18
CA ALA A 445 3.81 12.89 -9.61
C ALA A 445 3.74 11.54 -10.34
N PRO A 446 4.33 10.43 -9.82
CA PRO A 446 4.21 9.14 -10.49
C PRO A 446 2.76 8.62 -10.53
N GLY A 447 1.88 9.04 -9.60
CA GLY A 447 0.45 8.79 -9.69
C GLY A 447 -0.15 9.40 -10.96
N ILE A 448 0.14 10.68 -11.25
CA ILE A 448 -0.29 11.36 -12.49
C ILE A 448 0.34 10.72 -13.73
N ALA A 449 1.63 10.37 -13.70
CA ALA A 449 2.31 9.72 -14.82
C ALA A 449 1.69 8.37 -15.18
N GLY A 450 1.38 7.54 -14.16
CA GLY A 450 0.69 6.25 -14.35
C GLY A 450 -0.72 6.41 -14.89
N ILE A 451 -1.53 7.32 -14.33
CA ILE A 451 -2.88 7.62 -14.86
C ILE A 451 -2.79 8.11 -16.31
N SER A 452 -1.82 8.98 -16.63
CA SER A 452 -1.60 9.43 -18.00
C SER A 452 -1.32 8.25 -18.95
N ALA A 453 -0.52 7.26 -18.51
CA ALA A 453 -0.26 6.06 -19.30
C ALA A 453 -1.54 5.23 -19.57
N GLN A 454 -2.43 5.12 -18.59
CA GLN A 454 -3.74 4.49 -18.80
C GLN A 454 -4.60 5.27 -19.82
N LEU A 455 -4.58 6.61 -19.75
CA LEU A 455 -5.32 7.45 -20.72
C LEU A 455 -4.72 7.38 -22.14
N TYR A 456 -3.39 7.28 -22.27
CA TYR A 456 -2.73 7.04 -23.56
C TYR A 456 -3.16 5.73 -24.18
N GLN A 457 -3.21 4.65 -23.39
CA GLN A 457 -3.72 3.37 -23.84
C GLN A 457 -5.20 3.44 -24.24
N ALA A 458 -6.03 4.10 -23.43
CA ALA A 458 -7.45 4.28 -23.74
C ALA A 458 -7.65 5.02 -25.07
N TYR A 459 -6.93 6.13 -25.28
CA TYR A 459 -6.97 6.88 -26.52
C TYR A 459 -6.51 6.02 -27.71
N GLY A 460 -5.38 5.32 -27.58
CA GLY A 460 -4.85 4.45 -28.63
C GLY A 460 -5.82 3.33 -29.02
N ASN A 461 -6.50 2.71 -28.06
CA ASN A 461 -7.49 1.67 -28.33
C ASN A 461 -8.68 2.19 -29.15
N ILE A 462 -9.06 3.46 -28.97
CA ILE A 462 -10.16 4.10 -29.71
C ILE A 462 -9.69 4.64 -31.07
N ASN A 463 -8.44 5.09 -31.17
CA ASN A 463 -7.91 5.78 -32.33
C ASN A 463 -6.91 4.94 -33.14
N GLY A 464 -7.08 3.62 -33.19
CA GLY A 464 -6.35 2.73 -34.09
C GLY A 464 -4.87 2.50 -33.74
N GLY A 465 -4.46 2.82 -32.52
CA GLY A 465 -3.09 2.65 -32.01
C GLY A 465 -2.27 3.95 -31.99
N ASP A 466 -2.84 5.06 -32.40
CA ASP A 466 -2.15 6.35 -32.36
C ASP A 466 -2.04 6.88 -30.93
N PHE A 467 -0.91 7.54 -30.60
CA PHE A 467 -0.76 8.22 -29.32
C PHE A 467 -1.47 9.57 -29.32
N PRO A 468 -2.08 9.98 -28.19
CA PRO A 468 -2.73 11.27 -28.08
C PRO A 468 -1.72 12.43 -28.09
N PRO A 469 -2.11 13.62 -28.55
CA PRO A 469 -1.40 14.85 -28.20
C PRO A 469 -1.35 15.02 -26.68
N SER A 470 -0.17 15.37 -26.14
CA SER A 470 0.01 15.60 -24.69
C SER A 470 -0.84 16.77 -24.18
N ALA A 471 -1.09 17.77 -25.04
CA ALA A 471 -2.01 18.88 -24.78
C ALA A 471 -3.44 18.41 -24.48
N LEU A 472 -3.95 17.46 -25.26
CA LEU A 472 -5.28 16.85 -25.00
C LEU A 472 -5.32 16.14 -23.65
N ILE A 473 -4.29 15.35 -23.33
CA ILE A 473 -4.25 14.61 -22.05
C ILE A 473 -4.14 15.58 -20.87
N LYS A 474 -3.28 16.61 -20.97
CA LYS A 474 -3.19 17.64 -19.92
C LYS A 474 -4.53 18.37 -19.77
N ALA A 475 -5.15 18.85 -20.83
CA ALA A 475 -6.47 19.48 -20.80
C ALA A 475 -7.52 18.58 -20.13
N THR A 476 -7.54 17.30 -20.50
CA THR A 476 -8.46 16.30 -19.92
C THR A 476 -8.27 16.16 -18.42
N LEU A 477 -7.03 15.96 -17.96
CA LEU A 477 -6.72 15.82 -16.53
C LEU A 477 -7.12 17.05 -15.72
N LEU A 478 -6.85 18.27 -16.24
CA LEU A 478 -7.18 19.50 -15.55
C LEU A 478 -8.70 19.76 -15.52
N ASN A 479 -9.40 19.54 -16.64
CA ASN A 479 -10.83 19.83 -16.74
C ASN A 479 -11.71 18.88 -15.93
N THR A 480 -11.25 17.64 -15.71
CA THR A 480 -12.00 16.60 -14.99
C THR A 480 -11.57 16.42 -13.53
N ALA A 481 -10.61 17.22 -13.05
CA ALA A 481 -10.17 17.17 -11.67
C ALA A 481 -11.33 17.45 -10.69
N ASN A 482 -11.36 16.74 -9.56
CA ASN A 482 -12.30 17.03 -8.48
C ASN A 482 -11.88 18.30 -7.75
N GLU A 483 -12.83 19.18 -7.51
CA GLU A 483 -12.61 20.42 -6.78
C GLU A 483 -11.96 20.17 -5.42
N ALA A 484 -10.97 20.99 -5.08
CA ALA A 484 -10.28 20.92 -3.81
C ALA A 484 -9.74 22.30 -3.41
N GLY A 485 -9.86 22.65 -2.16
CA GLY A 485 -9.42 23.95 -1.65
C GLY A 485 -10.45 25.04 -1.90
N ASN A 486 -10.11 26.06 -2.67
CA ASN A 486 -11.02 27.13 -3.06
C ASN A 486 -11.85 26.73 -4.28
N ILE A 487 -13.02 27.36 -4.46
CA ILE A 487 -13.84 27.16 -5.67
C ILE A 487 -13.05 27.69 -6.90
N GLY A 488 -12.96 26.86 -7.96
CA GLY A 488 -12.12 27.09 -9.12
C GLY A 488 -10.65 26.80 -8.84
N PRO A 489 -9.74 27.11 -9.76
CA PRO A 489 -8.33 26.83 -9.57
C PRO A 489 -7.73 27.61 -8.40
N ASP A 490 -6.70 27.08 -7.75
CA ASP A 490 -5.94 27.77 -6.73
C ASP A 490 -4.43 27.44 -6.78
N TYR A 491 -3.61 28.19 -6.03
CA TYR A 491 -2.16 28.01 -6.00
C TYR A 491 -1.69 26.88 -5.07
N LYS A 492 -2.58 26.07 -4.50
CA LYS A 492 -2.29 24.93 -3.61
C LYS A 492 -2.54 23.59 -4.29
N PHE A 493 -3.69 23.45 -4.95
CA PHE A 493 -4.16 22.24 -5.61
C PHE A 493 -4.14 22.33 -7.14
N GLY A 494 -3.87 23.53 -7.70
CA GLY A 494 -4.03 23.78 -9.12
C GLY A 494 -5.52 23.71 -9.52
N TRP A 495 -5.83 22.86 -10.50
CA TRP A 495 -7.21 22.63 -10.98
C TRP A 495 -7.99 21.59 -10.15
N GLY A 496 -7.40 21.07 -9.05
CA GLY A 496 -8.04 20.13 -8.16
C GLY A 496 -7.29 18.78 -8.04
N ILE A 497 -7.95 17.77 -7.46
CA ILE A 497 -7.41 16.42 -7.32
C ILE A 497 -7.79 15.60 -8.55
N VAL A 498 -6.83 14.87 -9.11
CA VAL A 498 -7.03 14.04 -10.30
C VAL A 498 -8.20 13.06 -10.14
N ASN A 499 -9.05 13.00 -11.18
CA ASN A 499 -10.12 12.02 -11.33
C ASN A 499 -9.93 11.24 -12.65
N ALA A 500 -9.31 10.06 -12.55
CA ALA A 500 -9.00 9.24 -13.71
C ALA A 500 -10.28 8.70 -14.40
N LEU A 501 -11.34 8.42 -13.62
CA LEU A 501 -12.62 7.93 -14.17
C LEU A 501 -13.29 8.97 -15.06
N GLN A 502 -13.38 10.22 -14.61
CA GLN A 502 -13.95 11.29 -15.45
C GLN A 502 -13.05 11.60 -16.64
N ALA A 503 -11.73 11.55 -16.46
CA ALA A 503 -10.77 11.75 -17.53
C ALA A 503 -10.92 10.69 -18.64
N VAL A 504 -11.03 9.42 -18.29
CA VAL A 504 -11.22 8.34 -19.29
C VAL A 504 -12.59 8.42 -19.96
N LYS A 505 -13.65 8.73 -19.23
CA LYS A 505 -15.01 8.94 -19.79
C LYS A 505 -14.99 10.07 -20.83
N LEU A 506 -14.27 11.18 -20.58
CA LEU A 506 -14.12 12.26 -21.53
C LEU A 506 -13.47 11.79 -22.84
N ILE A 507 -12.41 10.98 -22.76
CA ILE A 507 -11.73 10.41 -23.92
C ILE A 507 -12.62 9.40 -24.65
N GLU A 508 -13.25 8.46 -23.92
CA GLU A 508 -14.12 7.42 -24.47
C GLU A 508 -15.33 8.01 -25.21
N ASP A 509 -15.92 9.07 -24.68
CA ASP A 509 -17.07 9.76 -25.26
C ASP A 509 -16.70 10.75 -26.39
N GLY A 510 -15.39 10.95 -26.64
CA GLY A 510 -14.91 11.91 -27.62
C GLY A 510 -15.32 13.35 -27.32
N ARG A 511 -15.38 13.73 -26.04
CA ARG A 511 -15.78 15.07 -25.59
C ARG A 511 -14.64 16.08 -25.69
N TYR A 512 -14.01 16.11 -26.85
CA TYR A 512 -12.92 17.02 -27.19
C TYR A 512 -12.94 17.37 -28.68
N LEU A 513 -12.35 18.50 -29.03
CA LEU A 513 -12.07 18.91 -30.39
C LEU A 513 -10.77 19.71 -30.47
N SER A 514 -10.17 19.81 -31.65
CA SER A 514 -9.00 20.64 -31.89
C SER A 514 -9.26 21.52 -33.11
N ASP A 515 -8.69 22.73 -33.10
CA ASP A 515 -8.70 23.66 -34.22
C ASP A 515 -7.49 24.61 -34.11
N GLU A 516 -7.32 25.51 -35.07
CA GLU A 516 -6.25 26.50 -35.08
C GLU A 516 -6.84 27.92 -35.15
N VAL A 517 -6.27 28.88 -34.40
CA VAL A 517 -6.68 30.28 -34.45
C VAL A 517 -5.49 31.19 -34.75
N SER A 518 -5.72 32.18 -35.59
CA SER A 518 -4.74 33.22 -35.92
C SER A 518 -5.03 34.52 -35.16
N GLN A 519 -4.04 35.41 -35.08
CA GLN A 519 -4.11 36.73 -34.48
C GLN A 519 -5.41 37.46 -34.87
N GLY A 520 -6.21 37.85 -33.87
CA GLY A 520 -7.43 38.63 -34.01
C GLY A 520 -8.61 37.93 -34.66
N ASN A 521 -8.51 36.62 -34.93
CA ASN A 521 -9.64 35.81 -35.40
C ASN A 521 -10.32 35.12 -34.21
N THR A 522 -11.59 34.75 -34.40
CA THR A 522 -12.38 33.96 -33.46
C THR A 522 -12.95 32.74 -34.16
N ASN A 523 -12.79 31.55 -33.55
CA ASN A 523 -13.47 30.33 -33.95
C ASN A 523 -14.61 30.06 -32.95
N THR A 524 -15.81 29.69 -33.45
CA THR A 524 -16.95 29.34 -32.62
C THR A 524 -17.25 27.87 -32.76
N HIS A 525 -17.33 27.14 -31.63
CA HIS A 525 -17.72 25.74 -31.54
C HIS A 525 -19.02 25.63 -30.76
N THR A 526 -20.02 25.04 -31.36
CA THR A 526 -21.33 24.85 -30.71
C THR A 526 -21.43 23.47 -30.06
N ILE A 527 -21.59 23.43 -28.74
CA ILE A 527 -21.72 22.19 -27.95
C ILE A 527 -23.14 22.11 -27.37
N ASN A 528 -23.82 20.98 -27.59
CA ASN A 528 -25.14 20.77 -27.03
C ASN A 528 -25.04 20.20 -25.60
N VAL A 529 -25.62 20.90 -24.63
CA VAL A 529 -25.76 20.44 -23.24
C VAL A 529 -27.15 19.80 -23.09
N PRO A 530 -27.22 18.49 -22.79
CA PRO A 530 -28.48 17.78 -22.62
C PRO A 530 -29.29 18.24 -21.40
N ALA A 531 -30.60 18.02 -21.42
CA ALA A 531 -31.42 18.19 -20.24
C ALA A 531 -31.05 17.15 -19.16
N GLY A 532 -30.94 17.61 -17.91
CA GLY A 532 -30.51 16.76 -16.79
C GLY A 532 -29.03 16.82 -16.48
N THR A 533 -28.23 17.59 -17.26
CA THR A 533 -26.85 17.89 -16.91
C THR A 533 -26.80 18.69 -15.60
N THR A 534 -26.09 18.18 -14.62
CA THR A 534 -25.95 18.79 -13.28
C THR A 534 -24.88 19.85 -13.25
N GLN A 535 -23.78 19.64 -13.99
CA GLN A 535 -22.66 20.56 -14.13
C GLN A 535 -22.03 20.39 -15.50
N VAL A 536 -21.55 21.49 -16.10
CA VAL A 536 -20.74 21.48 -17.31
C VAL A 536 -19.48 22.29 -17.11
N ARG A 537 -18.36 21.79 -17.64
CA ARG A 537 -17.07 22.47 -17.69
C ARG A 537 -16.59 22.51 -19.13
N PHE A 538 -16.22 23.70 -19.60
CA PHE A 538 -15.58 23.92 -20.91
C PHE A 538 -14.18 24.44 -20.64
N MET A 539 -13.15 23.80 -21.22
CA MET A 539 -11.76 24.24 -21.07
C MET A 539 -11.10 24.31 -22.44
N VAL A 540 -10.38 25.39 -22.68
CA VAL A 540 -9.40 25.48 -23.78
C VAL A 540 -7.99 25.32 -23.20
N TYR A 541 -7.16 24.57 -23.89
CA TYR A 541 -5.74 24.39 -23.60
C TYR A 541 -4.93 24.40 -24.91
N TRP A 542 -3.74 25.02 -24.89
CA TRP A 542 -2.82 24.97 -26.01
C TRP A 542 -1.36 24.76 -25.57
N SER A 543 -0.59 23.99 -26.38
CA SER A 543 0.86 23.96 -26.25
C SER A 543 1.43 25.27 -26.70
N ASP A 544 1.76 26.15 -25.77
CA ASP A 544 2.26 27.47 -26.05
C ASP A 544 3.73 27.44 -26.49
N PRO A 545 4.17 28.21 -27.52
CA PRO A 545 5.57 28.28 -27.91
C PRO A 545 6.49 28.55 -26.72
N ALA A 546 7.70 27.96 -26.74
CA ALA A 546 8.66 28.18 -25.67
C ALA A 546 9.04 29.65 -25.60
N ALA A 547 9.03 30.25 -24.42
CA ALA A 547 9.40 31.62 -24.19
C ALA A 547 10.93 31.76 -24.10
N SER A 548 11.44 32.98 -24.30
CA SER A 548 12.85 33.27 -24.03
C SER A 548 13.16 33.14 -22.53
N PRO A 549 14.31 32.60 -22.12
CA PRO A 549 14.71 32.59 -20.71
C PRO A 549 14.70 34.00 -20.12
N GLY A 550 14.09 34.15 -18.96
CA GLY A 550 13.92 35.43 -18.28
C GLY A 550 12.66 36.21 -18.71
N ALA A 551 11.80 35.63 -19.57
CA ALA A 551 10.50 36.24 -19.90
C ALA A 551 9.56 36.29 -18.67
N ASP A 552 8.88 37.45 -18.53
CA ASP A 552 7.89 37.69 -17.48
C ASP A 552 6.88 38.73 -18.05
N PRO A 553 5.63 38.28 -18.40
CA PRO A 553 5.12 36.91 -18.39
C PRO A 553 5.79 35.99 -19.43
N ALA A 554 5.71 34.68 -19.21
CA ALA A 554 6.26 33.66 -20.12
C ALA A 554 5.25 33.22 -21.19
N LEU A 555 3.98 33.61 -21.11
CA LEU A 555 2.98 33.34 -22.14
C LEU A 555 3.38 34.02 -23.43
N VAL A 556 3.40 33.27 -24.53
CA VAL A 556 3.80 33.74 -25.87
C VAL A 556 2.55 33.97 -26.75
N ASN A 557 1.77 32.93 -26.99
CA ASN A 557 0.49 33.03 -27.66
C ASN A 557 -0.62 33.06 -26.62
N ASP A 558 -1.49 34.03 -26.69
CA ASP A 558 -2.58 34.31 -25.76
C ASP A 558 -3.91 34.14 -26.48
N LEU A 559 -4.72 33.18 -26.02
CA LEU A 559 -6.03 32.86 -26.53
C LEU A 559 -7.07 33.14 -25.45
N ASP A 560 -8.20 33.77 -25.83
CA ASP A 560 -9.32 34.01 -24.93
C ASP A 560 -10.46 33.04 -25.17
N LEU A 561 -11.04 32.48 -24.09
CA LEU A 561 -12.27 31.67 -24.06
C LEU A 561 -13.46 32.53 -23.62
N LEU A 562 -14.53 32.52 -24.40
CA LEU A 562 -15.84 32.97 -23.96
C LEU A 562 -16.88 31.91 -24.23
N VAL A 563 -17.83 31.74 -23.31
CA VAL A 563 -18.94 30.78 -23.45
C VAL A 563 -20.26 31.54 -23.46
N THR A 564 -21.01 31.42 -24.56
CA THR A 564 -22.36 31.99 -24.66
C THR A 564 -23.43 30.90 -24.39
N ASP A 565 -24.25 31.09 -23.36
CA ASP A 565 -25.28 30.17 -22.96
C ASP A 565 -26.53 30.24 -23.86
N PRO A 566 -27.48 29.28 -23.75
CA PRO A 566 -28.71 29.31 -24.55
C PRO A 566 -29.62 30.55 -24.32
N SER A 567 -29.38 31.34 -23.27
CA SER A 567 -30.09 32.62 -23.01
C SER A 567 -29.36 33.84 -23.57
N ASN A 568 -28.24 33.64 -24.28
CA ASN A 568 -27.28 34.63 -24.78
C ASN A 568 -26.53 35.39 -23.66
N SER A 569 -26.33 34.80 -22.51
CA SER A 569 -25.41 35.32 -21.48
C SER A 569 -23.99 34.87 -21.81
N VAL A 570 -23.05 35.82 -21.77
CA VAL A 570 -21.62 35.53 -21.97
C VAL A 570 -20.95 35.26 -20.61
N LEU A 571 -20.21 34.17 -20.55
CA LEU A 571 -19.51 33.68 -19.35
C LEU A 571 -18.01 33.72 -19.63
N GLU A 572 -17.26 34.24 -18.66
CA GLU A 572 -15.81 34.38 -18.71
C GLU A 572 -15.12 33.27 -17.93
N PRO A 573 -13.86 32.92 -18.26
CA PRO A 573 -13.09 31.89 -17.56
C PRO A 573 -12.66 32.29 -16.14
N TRP A 574 -12.19 31.30 -15.36
CA TRP A 574 -11.57 31.53 -14.06
C TRP A 574 -10.24 32.26 -14.19
N ILE A 575 -9.98 33.23 -13.30
CA ILE A 575 -8.70 33.93 -13.13
C ILE A 575 -8.29 33.99 -11.67
N LEU A 576 -6.98 34.02 -11.41
CA LEU A 576 -6.38 34.24 -10.09
C LEU A 576 -5.62 35.57 -10.06
N ASP A 577 -5.60 36.21 -8.90
CA ASP A 577 -4.79 37.39 -8.65
C ASP A 577 -3.37 36.99 -8.19
N PRO A 578 -2.31 37.17 -9.02
CA PRO A 578 -0.95 36.77 -8.70
C PRO A 578 -0.22 37.78 -7.80
N THR A 579 -0.87 38.84 -7.34
CA THR A 579 -0.25 39.87 -6.49
C THR A 579 0.49 39.22 -5.32
N PRO A 580 1.79 39.55 -5.07
CA PRO A 580 2.60 38.89 -4.06
C PRO A 580 2.19 39.27 -2.63
N ASN A 581 1.01 38.84 -2.24
CA ASN A 581 0.43 39.01 -0.91
C ASN A 581 -0.18 37.68 -0.45
N PRO A 582 0.18 37.14 0.74
CA PRO A 582 -0.30 35.86 1.20
C PRO A 582 -1.83 35.74 1.29
N VAL A 583 -2.53 36.86 1.61
CA VAL A 583 -3.99 36.85 1.69
C VAL A 583 -4.62 36.84 0.31
N THR A 584 -4.07 37.59 -0.63
CA THR A 584 -4.55 37.65 -2.03
C THR A 584 -4.38 36.29 -2.70
N LEU A 585 -3.21 35.67 -2.55
CA LEU A 585 -2.90 34.37 -3.13
C LEU A 585 -3.74 33.21 -2.54
N ASP A 586 -4.38 33.40 -1.42
CA ASP A 586 -5.26 32.44 -0.77
C ASP A 586 -6.76 32.71 -1.06
N ASN A 587 -7.10 33.74 -1.82
CA ASN A 587 -8.47 34.02 -2.21
C ASN A 587 -8.97 33.02 -3.28
N PRO A 588 -10.28 32.72 -3.31
CA PRO A 588 -10.92 32.00 -4.40
C PRO A 588 -10.69 32.69 -5.76
N ALA A 589 -10.70 31.90 -6.83
CA ALA A 589 -10.69 32.42 -8.20
C ALA A 589 -11.92 33.33 -8.46
N THR A 590 -11.77 34.25 -9.39
CA THR A 590 -12.84 35.10 -9.94
C THR A 590 -12.95 34.83 -11.44
N THR A 591 -13.92 35.44 -12.13
CA THR A 591 -14.05 35.30 -13.58
C THR A 591 -13.59 36.57 -14.30
N GLY A 592 -12.95 36.42 -15.45
CA GLY A 592 -12.46 37.51 -16.31
C GLY A 592 -11.52 36.98 -17.39
N PRO A 593 -10.95 37.87 -18.24
CA PRO A 593 -9.96 37.46 -19.23
C PRO A 593 -8.65 37.05 -18.55
N ASP A 594 -8.06 35.93 -19.00
CA ASP A 594 -6.77 35.44 -18.51
C ASP A 594 -5.68 35.67 -19.55
N HIS A 595 -4.68 36.49 -19.23
CA HIS A 595 -3.54 36.79 -20.09
C HIS A 595 -2.20 36.30 -19.50
N LEU A 596 -2.27 35.29 -18.62
CA LEU A 596 -1.10 34.66 -17.97
C LEU A 596 -0.93 33.20 -18.30
N ASN A 597 -2.04 32.45 -18.38
CA ASN A 597 -2.04 31.00 -18.50
C ASN A 597 -2.33 30.53 -19.92
N ASN A 598 -1.81 29.38 -20.31
CA ASN A 598 -2.14 28.71 -21.58
C ASN A 598 -3.29 27.69 -21.38
N VAL A 599 -4.21 28.00 -20.46
CA VAL A 599 -5.38 27.23 -20.13
C VAL A 599 -6.47 28.11 -19.55
N GLU A 600 -7.69 27.97 -20.04
CA GLU A 600 -8.85 28.72 -19.54
C GLU A 600 -10.06 27.78 -19.37
N GLN A 601 -10.86 27.99 -18.33
CA GLN A 601 -12.05 27.16 -18.04
C GLN A 601 -13.25 27.97 -17.61
N VAL A 602 -14.41 27.62 -18.15
CA VAL A 602 -15.74 28.08 -17.68
C VAL A 602 -16.47 26.89 -17.06
N LEU A 603 -16.91 27.04 -15.81
CA LEU A 603 -17.71 26.05 -15.08
C LEU A 603 -19.14 26.59 -14.87
N ILE A 604 -20.14 25.78 -15.11
CA ILE A 604 -21.56 26.16 -14.95
C ILE A 604 -22.27 25.07 -14.13
N ASN A 605 -22.78 25.44 -12.99
CA ASN A 605 -23.66 24.59 -12.17
C ASN A 605 -25.10 24.69 -12.64
N ALA A 606 -25.81 23.56 -12.68
CA ALA A 606 -27.20 23.47 -13.12
C ALA A 606 -27.45 24.17 -14.48
N PRO A 607 -26.69 23.81 -15.54
CA PRO A 607 -26.77 24.49 -16.83
C PRO A 607 -28.16 24.31 -17.45
N ALA A 608 -28.62 25.34 -18.20
CA ALA A 608 -29.82 25.20 -19.03
C ALA A 608 -29.53 24.24 -20.20
N ALA A 609 -30.46 23.35 -20.52
CA ALA A 609 -30.36 22.52 -21.71
C ALA A 609 -30.36 23.36 -22.98
N GLY A 610 -29.49 23.05 -23.93
CA GLY A 610 -29.43 23.73 -25.22
C GLY A 610 -28.02 23.86 -25.77
N ASN A 611 -27.88 24.70 -26.80
CA ASN A 611 -26.58 24.92 -27.42
C ASN A 611 -25.81 26.00 -26.68
N TYR A 612 -24.54 25.72 -26.40
CA TYR A 612 -23.55 26.68 -25.91
C TYR A 612 -22.57 26.97 -27.03
N ASP A 613 -22.31 28.24 -27.30
CA ASP A 613 -21.27 28.63 -28.24
C ASP A 613 -19.97 28.93 -27.50
N ILE A 614 -18.93 28.23 -27.88
CA ILE A 614 -17.59 28.30 -27.31
C ILE A 614 -16.72 29.09 -28.27
N ASP A 615 -16.44 30.34 -27.96
CA ASP A 615 -15.65 31.25 -28.77
C ASP A 615 -14.20 31.24 -28.32
N ILE A 616 -13.28 30.88 -29.22
CA ILE A 616 -11.83 30.90 -28.99
C ILE A 616 -11.24 32.01 -29.87
N THR A 617 -10.73 33.04 -29.23
CA THR A 617 -10.16 34.22 -29.91
C THR A 617 -8.65 34.27 -29.78
N GLY A 618 -7.91 34.42 -30.88
CA GLY A 618 -6.48 34.71 -30.86
C GLY A 618 -6.23 36.14 -30.41
N PHE A 619 -6.16 36.40 -29.11
CA PHE A 619 -5.99 37.73 -28.54
C PHE A 619 -4.61 38.30 -28.89
N ASN A 620 -3.54 37.56 -28.60
CA ASN A 620 -2.17 37.91 -28.99
C ASN A 620 -1.42 36.67 -29.46
N VAL A 621 -1.34 36.44 -30.75
CA VAL A 621 -0.76 35.26 -31.39
C VAL A 621 0.41 35.63 -32.28
N PRO A 622 1.57 36.02 -31.69
CA PRO A 622 2.74 36.42 -32.46
C PRO A 622 3.35 35.30 -33.31
N PHE A 623 3.15 34.04 -32.91
CA PHE A 623 3.60 32.85 -33.63
C PHE A 623 2.41 31.94 -33.94
N GLY A 624 1.64 32.28 -34.98
CA GLY A 624 0.43 31.59 -35.36
C GLY A 624 0.48 30.88 -36.72
N PRO A 625 -0.59 30.14 -37.08
CA PRO A 625 -1.74 29.88 -36.25
C PRO A 625 -1.41 29.02 -35.00
N GLN A 626 -2.13 29.22 -33.91
CA GLN A 626 -2.00 28.42 -32.67
C GLN A 626 -3.04 27.30 -32.68
N GLU A 627 -2.56 26.06 -32.64
CA GLU A 627 -3.39 24.88 -32.36
C GLU A 627 -3.85 24.91 -30.90
N TYR A 628 -5.13 24.56 -30.68
CA TYR A 628 -5.70 24.43 -29.35
C TYR A 628 -6.64 23.22 -29.25
N PHE A 629 -6.90 22.75 -28.02
CA PHE A 629 -7.88 21.74 -27.70
C PHE A 629 -8.98 22.35 -26.84
N VAL A 630 -10.24 22.13 -27.24
CA VAL A 630 -11.40 22.33 -26.35
C VAL A 630 -11.81 20.98 -25.83
N VAL A 631 -11.82 20.84 -24.51
CA VAL A 631 -12.35 19.67 -23.82
C VAL A 631 -13.56 20.08 -22.99
N TYR A 632 -14.57 19.21 -22.93
CA TYR A 632 -15.77 19.53 -22.14
C TYR A 632 -16.26 18.33 -21.37
N GLU A 633 -16.71 18.59 -20.14
CA GLU A 633 -17.27 17.59 -19.25
C GLU A 633 -18.74 17.88 -19.02
N LEU A 634 -19.58 16.84 -19.18
CA LEU A 634 -21.02 16.89 -18.95
C LEU A 634 -21.34 15.93 -17.81
N ILE A 635 -21.53 16.46 -16.60
CA ILE A 635 -21.86 15.65 -15.43
C ILE A 635 -23.38 15.56 -15.32
N SER A 636 -23.94 14.34 -15.48
CA SER A 636 -25.37 14.06 -15.34
C SER A 636 -25.74 13.34 -14.06
N GLU A 637 -24.77 12.71 -13.42
CA GLU A 637 -24.92 11.94 -12.20
C GLU A 637 -24.54 12.81 -11.00
N ASN A 638 -25.43 12.91 -10.00
CA ASN A 638 -25.16 13.65 -8.78
C ASN A 638 -24.32 12.85 -7.79
N LEU A 639 -24.27 11.53 -7.94
CA LEU A 639 -23.62 10.61 -7.04
C LEU A 639 -23.09 9.42 -7.83
N VAL A 640 -21.82 9.05 -7.62
CA VAL A 640 -21.16 7.93 -8.33
C VAL A 640 -20.32 7.14 -7.35
N MET A 641 -20.60 5.84 -7.17
CA MET A 641 -19.76 4.92 -6.42
C MET A 641 -18.48 4.63 -7.22
N THR A 642 -17.30 4.85 -6.62
CA THR A 642 -16.03 4.71 -7.33
C THR A 642 -15.14 3.60 -6.77
N TYR A 643 -15.33 3.21 -5.48
CA TYR A 643 -14.61 2.10 -4.85
C TYR A 643 -15.29 1.59 -3.59
N PRO A 644 -15.44 0.26 -3.41
CA PRO A 644 -15.20 -0.79 -4.40
C PRO A 644 -16.22 -0.71 -5.53
N ASN A 645 -15.79 -0.99 -6.76
CA ASN A 645 -16.66 -0.81 -7.93
C ASN A 645 -16.76 -2.04 -8.85
N GLY A 646 -16.14 -3.16 -8.44
CA GLY A 646 -16.24 -4.46 -9.09
C GLY A 646 -14.90 -5.17 -9.28
N GLY A 647 -14.90 -6.48 -9.05
CA GLY A 647 -13.74 -7.34 -9.22
C GLY A 647 -12.71 -7.29 -8.10
N GLU A 648 -12.92 -6.50 -7.05
CA GLU A 648 -12.02 -6.49 -5.89
C GLU A 648 -12.13 -7.78 -5.08
N HIS A 649 -11.04 -8.12 -4.38
CA HIS A 649 -10.97 -9.28 -3.50
C HIS A 649 -10.62 -8.84 -2.08
N PHE A 650 -11.59 -8.84 -1.19
CA PHE A 650 -11.42 -8.47 0.21
C PHE A 650 -11.40 -9.71 1.11
N GLN A 651 -10.81 -9.56 2.28
CA GLN A 651 -10.92 -10.55 3.35
C GLN A 651 -11.98 -10.12 4.37
N PRO A 652 -12.65 -11.04 5.06
CA PRO A 652 -13.52 -10.71 6.18
C PRO A 652 -12.76 -9.98 7.29
N PHE A 653 -13.42 -9.06 7.99
CA PHE A 653 -12.87 -8.28 9.12
C PHE A 653 -11.64 -7.43 8.81
N VAL A 654 -11.43 -7.05 7.57
CA VAL A 654 -10.36 -6.14 7.18
C VAL A 654 -10.92 -4.74 6.95
N SER A 655 -10.17 -3.72 7.34
CA SER A 655 -10.55 -2.34 7.05
C SER A 655 -10.27 -2.01 5.60
N GLU A 656 -11.31 -1.68 4.86
CA GLU A 656 -11.23 -1.22 3.48
C GLU A 656 -11.83 0.18 3.36
N THR A 657 -11.47 0.91 2.30
CA THR A 657 -11.99 2.26 2.09
C THR A 657 -13.14 2.21 1.08
N ILE A 658 -14.19 2.97 1.33
CA ILE A 658 -15.26 3.23 0.36
C ILE A 658 -15.05 4.66 -0.15
N HIS A 659 -15.07 4.87 -1.48
CA HIS A 659 -15.00 6.18 -2.13
C HIS A 659 -16.18 6.39 -3.07
N TRP A 660 -16.64 7.63 -3.15
CA TRP A 660 -17.67 8.09 -4.10
C TRP A 660 -17.37 9.50 -4.57
N ASP A 661 -17.89 9.85 -5.73
CA ASP A 661 -17.94 11.21 -6.24
C ASP A 661 -19.33 11.80 -6.08
N GLU A 662 -19.43 13.08 -5.84
CA GLU A 662 -20.68 13.80 -5.74
C GLU A 662 -20.64 15.17 -6.44
N VAL A 663 -21.80 15.61 -6.91
CA VAL A 663 -22.00 16.95 -7.46
C VAL A 663 -23.36 17.47 -7.03
N ASN A 664 -23.37 18.60 -6.31
CA ASN A 664 -24.58 19.29 -5.87
C ASN A 664 -25.49 18.47 -4.92
N THR A 665 -24.96 17.53 -4.15
CA THR A 665 -25.69 16.89 -3.05
C THR A 665 -25.74 17.81 -1.82
N THR A 666 -26.81 17.72 -1.04
CA THR A 666 -27.01 18.59 0.14
C THR A 666 -27.38 17.82 1.40
N GLU A 667 -27.64 16.51 1.28
CA GLU A 667 -28.03 15.65 2.38
C GLU A 667 -26.88 14.69 2.74
N ASP A 668 -26.85 14.23 3.99
CA ASP A 668 -25.88 13.25 4.46
C ASP A 668 -25.88 11.98 3.62
N PHE A 669 -24.72 11.31 3.54
CA PHE A 669 -24.60 10.04 2.80
C PHE A 669 -24.91 8.86 3.70
N VAL A 670 -25.75 7.96 3.20
CA VAL A 670 -26.01 6.64 3.80
C VAL A 670 -25.25 5.60 2.99
N LEU A 671 -24.35 4.88 3.66
CA LEU A 671 -23.56 3.79 3.07
C LEU A 671 -24.15 2.46 3.50
N GLU A 672 -24.31 1.54 2.55
CA GLU A 672 -24.87 0.21 2.78
C GLU A 672 -24.09 -0.84 1.97
N TYR A 673 -24.05 -2.08 2.47
CA TYR A 673 -23.50 -3.21 1.73
C TYR A 673 -24.55 -4.30 1.52
N SER A 674 -24.41 -5.04 0.44
CA SER A 674 -25.13 -6.25 0.12
C SER A 674 -24.15 -7.41 -0.02
N VAL A 675 -24.58 -8.63 0.31
CA VAL A 675 -23.83 -9.87 0.08
C VAL A 675 -24.58 -10.84 -0.85
N ASP A 676 -25.70 -10.41 -1.39
CA ASP A 676 -26.65 -11.19 -2.17
C ASP A 676 -27.08 -10.51 -3.49
N ASN A 677 -26.10 -9.82 -4.10
CA ASN A 677 -26.29 -9.08 -5.37
C ASN A 677 -27.43 -8.06 -5.32
N GLY A 678 -27.49 -7.28 -4.23
CA GLY A 678 -28.46 -6.19 -4.06
C GLY A 678 -29.86 -6.63 -3.63
N SER A 679 -30.09 -7.92 -3.32
CA SER A 679 -31.40 -8.39 -2.87
C SER A 679 -31.76 -7.92 -1.47
N SER A 680 -30.76 -7.77 -0.61
CA SER A 680 -30.89 -7.16 0.72
C SER A 680 -29.70 -6.23 1.01
N TRP A 681 -29.92 -5.24 1.89
CA TRP A 681 -28.94 -4.22 2.23
C TRP A 681 -28.78 -4.04 3.73
N ASN A 682 -27.54 -3.96 4.16
CA ASN A 682 -27.16 -3.71 5.55
C ASN A 682 -26.48 -2.33 5.64
N THR A 683 -26.94 -1.51 6.58
CA THR A 683 -26.37 -0.16 6.76
C THR A 683 -24.95 -0.26 7.37
N ILE A 684 -23.99 0.41 6.74
CA ILE A 684 -22.63 0.57 7.23
C ILE A 684 -22.55 1.80 8.13
N ALA A 685 -22.92 2.98 7.58
CA ALA A 685 -22.82 4.26 8.28
C ALA A 685 -23.72 5.31 7.63
N THR A 686 -23.98 6.39 8.37
CA THR A 686 -24.41 7.68 7.83
C THR A 686 -23.31 8.69 8.13
N VAL A 687 -22.85 9.40 7.11
CA VAL A 687 -21.74 10.36 7.19
C VAL A 687 -22.17 11.72 6.65
N PRO A 688 -21.56 12.84 7.13
CA PRO A 688 -21.87 14.18 6.67
C PRO A 688 -21.70 14.37 5.15
N ASN A 689 -22.43 15.30 4.56
CA ASN A 689 -22.45 15.60 3.12
C ASN A 689 -21.15 16.23 2.58
N ASP A 690 -20.18 16.52 3.42
CA ASP A 690 -18.83 16.95 3.04
C ASP A 690 -17.77 15.82 3.10
N THR A 691 -18.24 14.59 3.28
CA THR A 691 -17.39 13.39 3.37
C THR A 691 -17.36 12.69 2.01
N HIS A 692 -16.16 12.34 1.51
CA HIS A 692 -16.01 11.69 0.18
C HIS A 692 -15.39 10.29 0.28
N PHE A 693 -15.14 9.78 1.50
CA PHE A 693 -14.65 8.43 1.76
C PHE A 693 -15.09 7.94 3.14
N TYR A 694 -15.07 6.62 3.32
CA TYR A 694 -15.33 6.00 4.62
C TYR A 694 -14.50 4.73 4.79
N ASN A 695 -13.90 4.53 5.96
CA ASN A 695 -13.22 3.28 6.29
C ASN A 695 -14.24 2.28 6.83
N TRP A 696 -14.48 1.22 6.08
CA TRP A 696 -15.42 0.15 6.39
C TRP A 696 -14.68 -1.11 6.81
N THR A 697 -15.12 -1.74 7.89
CA THR A 697 -14.69 -3.10 8.23
C THR A 697 -15.59 -4.08 7.50
N THR A 698 -15.00 -4.91 6.63
CA THR A 698 -15.71 -5.90 5.81
C THR A 698 -16.47 -6.90 6.67
N ALA A 699 -17.64 -7.32 6.18
CA ALA A 699 -18.50 -8.28 6.87
C ALA A 699 -17.88 -9.69 7.01
N ASP A 700 -18.38 -10.50 7.93
CA ASP A 700 -17.96 -11.92 8.13
C ASP A 700 -18.71 -12.88 7.18
N GLU A 701 -19.32 -12.40 6.14
CA GLU A 701 -19.97 -13.21 5.12
C GLU A 701 -19.04 -13.46 3.95
N ILE A 702 -18.89 -14.75 3.57
CA ILE A 702 -18.12 -15.15 2.40
C ILE A 702 -19.04 -15.10 1.18
N THR A 703 -18.67 -14.32 0.17
CA THR A 703 -19.48 -14.12 -1.03
C THR A 703 -18.69 -13.57 -2.21
N GLY A 704 -19.08 -13.91 -3.43
CA GLY A 704 -18.68 -13.24 -4.68
C GLY A 704 -19.72 -12.22 -5.19
N ASN A 705 -20.79 -11.98 -4.40
CA ASN A 705 -21.92 -11.16 -4.79
C ASN A 705 -22.05 -9.88 -3.93
N ALA A 706 -20.91 -9.38 -3.42
CA ALA A 706 -20.91 -8.18 -2.60
C ALA A 706 -21.07 -6.92 -3.47
N LEU A 707 -21.81 -5.95 -2.96
CA LEU A 707 -21.99 -4.61 -3.55
C LEU A 707 -21.97 -3.56 -2.44
N ILE A 708 -21.54 -2.35 -2.77
CA ILE A 708 -21.73 -1.15 -1.92
C ILE A 708 -22.73 -0.23 -2.60
N ARG A 709 -23.57 0.42 -1.78
CA ARG A 709 -24.49 1.47 -2.20
C ARG A 709 -24.27 2.73 -1.40
N VAL A 710 -24.27 3.86 -2.07
CA VAL A 710 -24.30 5.19 -1.47
C VAL A 710 -25.61 5.89 -1.83
N THR A 711 -26.22 6.55 -0.86
CA THR A 711 -27.48 7.28 -1.04
C THR A 711 -27.37 8.65 -0.38
N SER A 712 -27.83 9.73 -1.05
CA SER A 712 -27.97 11.07 -0.49
C SER A 712 -29.30 11.67 -0.96
N GLY A 713 -30.29 11.80 -0.07
CA GLY A 713 -31.63 12.27 -0.41
C GLY A 713 -32.30 11.43 -1.47
N ALA A 714 -32.49 12.01 -2.65
CA ALA A 714 -33.13 11.33 -3.79
C ALA A 714 -32.11 10.64 -4.73
N PHE A 715 -30.81 10.86 -4.52
CA PHE A 715 -29.75 10.32 -5.35
C PHE A 715 -29.20 9.04 -4.75
N GLN A 716 -28.86 8.10 -5.60
CA GLN A 716 -28.33 6.79 -5.22
C GLN A 716 -27.44 6.25 -6.31
N ASP A 717 -26.33 5.61 -5.92
CA ASP A 717 -25.53 4.81 -6.81
C ASP A 717 -25.01 3.54 -6.14
N VAL A 718 -24.63 2.52 -6.93
CA VAL A 718 -24.22 1.19 -6.49
C VAL A 718 -22.97 0.80 -7.28
N SER A 719 -22.06 0.01 -6.68
CA SER A 719 -20.91 -0.59 -7.40
C SER A 719 -21.35 -1.14 -8.77
N ASP A 720 -20.60 -0.85 -9.84
CA ASP A 720 -20.93 -1.25 -11.22
C ASP A 720 -21.00 -2.78 -11.38
N GLU A 721 -20.12 -3.50 -10.68
CA GLU A 721 -20.05 -4.96 -10.65
C GLU A 721 -19.83 -5.46 -9.21
N THR A 722 -20.06 -6.75 -9.00
CA THR A 722 -19.83 -7.37 -7.69
C THR A 722 -18.35 -7.51 -7.38
N PHE A 723 -18.02 -7.53 -6.09
CA PHE A 723 -16.71 -7.84 -5.57
C PHE A 723 -16.76 -9.02 -4.59
N ASN A 724 -15.58 -9.57 -4.28
CA ASN A 724 -15.45 -10.75 -3.42
C ASN A 724 -15.15 -10.35 -1.98
N ILE A 725 -15.78 -11.05 -1.04
CA ILE A 725 -15.34 -11.14 0.36
C ILE A 725 -15.02 -12.61 0.62
N ALA A 726 -13.75 -12.98 0.73
CA ALA A 726 -13.37 -14.38 0.88
C ALA A 726 -12.05 -14.52 1.66
N ARG A 727 -11.89 -15.67 2.31
CA ARG A 727 -10.69 -15.98 3.07
C ARG A 727 -9.56 -16.43 2.16
N THR A 728 -8.32 -16.16 2.59
CA THR A 728 -7.11 -16.69 1.95
C THR A 728 -6.34 -17.58 2.92
N THR A 729 -5.39 -18.38 2.44
CA THR A 729 -4.52 -19.17 3.29
C THR A 729 -3.31 -18.38 3.75
N ASN A 730 -2.92 -18.55 5.01
CA ASN A 730 -1.71 -17.94 5.57
C ASN A 730 -0.48 -18.85 5.50
N SER A 731 -0.67 -20.13 5.21
CA SER A 731 0.40 -21.12 5.22
C SER A 731 0.38 -21.92 3.93
N TYR A 732 1.37 -21.69 3.09
CA TYR A 732 1.62 -22.38 1.83
C TYR A 732 3.14 -22.49 1.63
N ASN A 733 3.63 -23.68 1.29
CA ASN A 733 5.05 -23.94 1.18
C ASN A 733 5.32 -24.94 0.04
N ILE A 734 6.53 -24.85 -0.53
CA ILE A 734 7.08 -25.92 -1.32
C ILE A 734 7.56 -27.02 -0.35
N VAL A 735 7.16 -28.26 -0.59
CA VAL A 735 7.46 -29.40 0.30
C VAL A 735 8.37 -30.44 -0.34
N GLU A 736 8.38 -30.50 -1.67
CA GLU A 736 9.25 -31.43 -2.40
C GLU A 736 9.69 -30.81 -3.73
N VAL A 737 10.97 -30.94 -4.08
CA VAL A 737 11.51 -30.62 -5.40
C VAL A 737 12.36 -31.78 -5.89
N CYS A 738 11.89 -32.44 -6.96
CA CYS A 738 12.55 -33.51 -7.67
C CYS A 738 13.12 -33.00 -9.03
N PRO A 739 13.94 -33.75 -9.72
CA PRO A 739 14.55 -33.32 -11.00
C PRO A 739 13.56 -32.84 -12.07
N SER A 740 12.28 -33.27 -12.00
CA SER A 740 11.27 -32.95 -13.01
C SER A 740 9.93 -32.51 -12.46
N SER A 741 9.82 -32.33 -11.14
CA SER A 741 8.58 -31.90 -10.49
C SER A 741 8.83 -31.15 -9.20
N ALA A 742 7.91 -30.25 -8.86
CA ALA A 742 7.86 -29.58 -7.57
C ALA A 742 6.45 -29.71 -6.98
N THR A 743 6.38 -30.00 -5.67
CA THR A 743 5.13 -30.18 -4.93
C THR A 743 4.98 -29.07 -3.89
N PHE A 744 3.80 -28.48 -3.87
CA PHE A 744 3.41 -27.40 -2.97
C PHE A 744 2.21 -27.83 -2.14
N GLU A 745 2.19 -27.42 -0.87
CA GLU A 745 1.08 -27.67 0.04
C GLU A 745 0.70 -26.40 0.81
N TRP A 746 -0.56 -26.33 1.22
CA TRP A 746 -1.11 -25.22 2.01
C TRP A 746 -2.18 -25.68 2.99
N ILE A 747 -2.52 -24.81 3.93
CA ILE A 747 -3.67 -25.03 4.80
C ILE A 747 -4.94 -24.76 3.99
N ALA A 748 -5.87 -25.72 4.01
CA ALA A 748 -7.16 -25.60 3.35
C ALA A 748 -7.93 -24.37 3.86
N VAL A 749 -8.54 -23.64 2.95
CA VAL A 749 -9.44 -22.53 3.24
C VAL A 749 -10.87 -23.10 3.38
N ASP A 750 -11.53 -22.75 4.47
CA ASP A 750 -12.89 -23.22 4.72
C ASP A 750 -13.86 -22.75 3.63
N GLY A 751 -14.65 -23.68 3.10
CA GLY A 751 -15.56 -23.45 1.99
C GLY A 751 -14.93 -23.41 0.60
N ALA A 752 -13.60 -23.52 0.45
CA ALA A 752 -12.97 -23.56 -0.87
C ALA A 752 -13.21 -24.91 -1.56
N GLU A 753 -13.62 -24.89 -2.84
CA GLU A 753 -13.76 -26.06 -3.71
C GLU A 753 -12.50 -26.33 -4.52
N SER A 754 -11.75 -25.27 -4.86
CA SER A 754 -10.54 -25.35 -5.66
C SER A 754 -9.55 -24.23 -5.31
N TYR A 755 -8.35 -24.36 -5.84
CA TYR A 755 -7.25 -23.41 -5.66
C TYR A 755 -6.55 -23.19 -6.99
N ASP A 756 -6.33 -21.93 -7.35
CA ASP A 756 -5.42 -21.58 -8.43
C ASP A 756 -4.00 -21.41 -7.88
N PHE A 757 -3.06 -22.06 -8.56
CA PHE A 757 -1.65 -21.99 -8.25
C PHE A 757 -0.93 -21.13 -9.29
N TYR A 758 -0.16 -20.15 -8.80
CA TYR A 758 0.52 -19.15 -9.61
C TYR A 758 2.04 -19.34 -9.57
N LEU A 759 2.68 -19.12 -10.69
CA LEU A 759 4.11 -18.86 -10.82
C LEU A 759 4.34 -17.51 -11.49
N LEU A 760 5.49 -16.87 -11.19
CA LEU A 760 5.94 -15.70 -11.94
C LEU A 760 6.32 -16.11 -13.35
N GLY A 761 5.58 -15.59 -14.33
CA GLY A 761 5.85 -15.75 -15.74
C GLY A 761 6.85 -14.72 -16.27
N GLU A 762 6.74 -14.38 -17.55
CA GLU A 762 7.62 -13.39 -18.19
C GLU A 762 7.47 -11.99 -17.57
N LYS A 763 6.25 -11.56 -17.26
CA LYS A 763 5.95 -10.24 -16.71
C LYS A 763 5.12 -10.28 -15.42
N TYR A 764 4.22 -11.25 -15.29
CA TYR A 764 3.19 -11.29 -14.24
C TYR A 764 3.13 -12.66 -13.56
N MET A 765 2.45 -12.67 -12.38
CA MET A 765 2.05 -13.92 -11.75
C MET A 765 0.94 -14.56 -12.59
N GLU A 766 1.16 -15.77 -13.08
CA GLU A 766 0.26 -16.50 -14.00
C GLU A 766 -0.25 -17.77 -13.35
N VAL A 767 -1.52 -18.14 -13.59
CA VAL A 767 -2.09 -19.40 -13.15
C VAL A 767 -1.48 -20.53 -14.00
N VAL A 768 -0.71 -21.41 -13.36
CA VAL A 768 -0.07 -22.57 -14.01
C VAL A 768 -0.77 -23.90 -13.69
N GLY A 769 -1.73 -23.88 -12.79
CA GLY A 769 -2.54 -25.06 -12.44
C GLY A 769 -3.65 -24.75 -11.48
N THR A 770 -4.72 -25.58 -11.52
CA THR A 770 -5.84 -25.53 -10.58
C THR A 770 -6.01 -26.91 -9.95
N THR A 771 -6.29 -26.99 -8.66
CA THR A 771 -6.49 -28.26 -7.94
C THR A 771 -7.66 -28.17 -6.96
N ASN A 772 -8.35 -29.30 -6.72
CA ASN A 772 -9.43 -29.39 -5.72
C ASN A 772 -8.93 -29.88 -4.35
N THR A 773 -7.62 -29.98 -4.18
CA THR A 773 -6.97 -30.36 -2.93
C THR A 773 -6.06 -29.25 -2.46
N ASN A 774 -5.65 -29.28 -1.22
CA ASN A 774 -4.70 -28.34 -0.63
C ASN A 774 -3.22 -28.65 -0.98
N SER A 775 -2.99 -29.27 -2.12
CA SER A 775 -1.66 -29.64 -2.65
C SER A 775 -1.69 -29.65 -4.18
N ILE A 776 -0.57 -29.30 -4.79
CA ILE A 776 -0.36 -29.41 -6.24
C ILE A 776 1.07 -29.83 -6.54
N THR A 777 1.23 -30.71 -7.51
CA THR A 777 2.55 -31.06 -8.10
C THR A 777 2.60 -30.53 -9.53
N ILE A 778 3.57 -29.68 -9.83
CA ILE A 778 3.78 -29.12 -11.17
C ILE A 778 5.04 -29.71 -11.80
N PRO A 779 5.09 -29.86 -13.15
CA PRO A 779 6.33 -30.21 -13.84
C PRO A 779 7.30 -29.02 -13.81
N ILE A 780 8.58 -29.31 -13.63
CA ILE A 780 9.68 -28.35 -13.77
C ILE A 780 10.73 -28.91 -14.73
N THR A 781 11.50 -28.03 -15.36
CA THR A 781 12.55 -28.41 -16.30
C THR A 781 13.91 -28.59 -15.64
N ASN A 782 14.16 -27.81 -14.58
CA ASN A 782 15.40 -27.81 -13.85
C ASN A 782 15.13 -27.52 -12.37
N PRO A 783 15.53 -28.38 -11.42
CA PRO A 783 15.29 -28.15 -10.00
C PRO A 783 16.08 -26.96 -9.44
N ASP A 784 17.13 -26.50 -10.13
CA ASP A 784 17.95 -25.36 -9.71
C ASP A 784 17.35 -23.99 -10.15
N ASP A 785 16.24 -23.99 -10.89
CA ASP A 785 15.57 -22.75 -11.30
C ASP A 785 14.91 -22.07 -10.10
N GLU A 786 15.09 -20.75 -10.00
CA GLU A 786 14.40 -19.91 -9.03
C GLU A 786 12.91 -19.82 -9.36
N MET A 787 12.05 -19.90 -8.34
CA MET A 787 10.60 -19.82 -8.49
C MET A 787 9.99 -18.80 -7.52
N TRP A 788 9.08 -17.96 -8.02
CA TRP A 788 8.15 -17.17 -7.22
C TRP A 788 6.75 -17.77 -7.38
N TYR A 789 6.10 -18.14 -6.28
CA TYR A 789 4.82 -18.85 -6.29
C TYR A 789 3.81 -18.25 -5.31
N ALA A 790 2.54 -18.37 -5.65
CA ALA A 790 1.41 -17.92 -4.85
C ALA A 790 0.17 -18.79 -5.14
N ILE A 791 -0.89 -18.61 -4.35
CA ILE A 791 -2.16 -19.31 -4.53
C ILE A 791 -3.35 -18.37 -4.28
N SER A 792 -4.52 -18.69 -4.86
CA SER A 792 -5.84 -18.18 -4.45
C SER A 792 -6.79 -19.33 -4.21
N ALA A 793 -7.78 -19.13 -3.32
CA ALA A 793 -8.84 -20.10 -3.04
C ALA A 793 -10.10 -19.71 -3.79
N LYS A 794 -10.88 -20.69 -4.29
CA LYS A 794 -12.10 -20.47 -5.06
C LYS A 794 -13.24 -21.38 -4.61
N ASN A 795 -14.47 -20.90 -4.80
CA ASN A 795 -15.66 -21.71 -4.76
C ASN A 795 -16.56 -21.33 -5.95
N ASP A 796 -16.51 -22.14 -7.00
CA ASP A 796 -17.28 -21.89 -8.23
C ASP A 796 -18.79 -22.07 -8.03
N SER A 797 -19.20 -22.91 -7.06
CA SER A 797 -20.61 -23.17 -6.75
C SER A 797 -21.27 -21.97 -6.06
N GLU A 798 -20.53 -21.25 -5.23
CA GLU A 798 -20.97 -20.04 -4.52
C GLU A 798 -20.49 -18.75 -5.20
N GLY A 799 -19.63 -18.87 -6.21
CA GLY A 799 -19.18 -17.79 -7.07
C GLY A 799 -18.21 -16.82 -6.42
N TRP A 800 -17.37 -17.27 -5.47
CA TRP A 800 -16.36 -16.41 -4.86
C TRP A 800 -14.92 -16.85 -5.15
N GLU A 801 -14.04 -15.86 -5.20
CA GLU A 801 -12.60 -16.02 -5.29
C GLU A 801 -11.91 -15.19 -4.20
N GLY A 802 -11.00 -15.82 -3.46
CA GLY A 802 -10.16 -15.17 -2.47
C GLY A 802 -8.98 -14.46 -3.14
N GLU A 803 -8.48 -13.44 -2.45
CA GLU A 803 -7.32 -12.71 -2.89
C GLU A 803 -6.10 -13.64 -3.06
N ARG A 804 -5.31 -13.45 -4.12
CA ARG A 804 -4.03 -14.14 -4.32
C ARG A 804 -3.08 -13.82 -3.16
N THR A 805 -2.47 -14.84 -2.58
CA THR A 805 -1.48 -14.67 -1.51
C THR A 805 -0.27 -13.86 -1.98
N ARG A 806 0.49 -13.31 -1.02
CA ARG A 806 1.82 -12.77 -1.29
C ARG A 806 2.68 -13.83 -2.00
N ALA A 807 3.46 -13.46 -3.02
CA ALA A 807 4.36 -14.42 -3.63
C ALA A 807 5.52 -14.79 -2.68
N LYS A 808 5.87 -16.08 -2.66
CA LYS A 808 7.04 -16.62 -1.93
C LYS A 808 8.13 -17.01 -2.91
N PHE A 809 9.37 -16.86 -2.47
CA PHE A 809 10.57 -17.18 -3.23
C PHE A 809 11.13 -18.55 -2.86
N TYR A 810 11.52 -19.33 -3.87
CA TYR A 810 12.32 -20.51 -3.76
C TYR A 810 13.59 -20.36 -4.61
N GLY A 811 14.76 -20.49 -3.99
CA GLY A 811 16.06 -20.23 -4.63
C GLY A 811 16.66 -21.41 -5.39
N GLY A 812 15.85 -22.42 -5.73
CA GLY A 812 16.30 -23.61 -6.46
C GLY A 812 16.96 -24.69 -5.57
N GLY A 813 17.19 -25.85 -6.16
CA GLY A 813 17.79 -27.03 -5.55
C GLY A 813 16.80 -28.18 -5.35
N ILE A 814 17.31 -29.38 -5.09
CA ILE A 814 16.48 -30.53 -4.73
C ILE A 814 16.06 -30.42 -3.26
N LEU A 815 14.78 -30.57 -2.98
CA LEU A 815 14.19 -30.54 -1.63
C LEU A 815 13.40 -31.83 -1.40
N ASP A 816 13.75 -32.57 -0.37
CA ASP A 816 13.06 -33.78 0.15
C ASP A 816 12.56 -34.75 -0.94
N CYS A 817 13.21 -34.73 -2.11
CA CYS A 817 12.88 -35.62 -3.20
C CYS A 817 13.09 -37.07 -2.77
N GLN A 818 12.04 -37.71 -2.34
CA GLN A 818 12.04 -39.14 -2.18
C GLN A 818 12.03 -39.73 -3.58
N LEU A 819 13.21 -40.16 -4.05
CA LEU A 819 13.29 -41.08 -5.17
C LEU A 819 12.48 -42.33 -4.75
N GLY A 820 11.19 -42.31 -5.08
CA GLY A 820 10.33 -43.45 -4.82
C GLY A 820 10.89 -44.64 -5.52
N VAL A 821 11.61 -45.47 -4.76
CA VAL A 821 11.76 -46.88 -5.16
C VAL A 821 10.32 -47.37 -5.12
N SER A 822 9.65 -47.48 -6.26
CA SER A 822 8.35 -48.15 -6.35
C SER A 822 8.50 -49.44 -5.53
N GLU A 823 7.79 -49.57 -4.41
CA GLU A 823 7.80 -50.80 -3.64
C GLU A 823 7.55 -51.93 -4.63
N ASN A 824 8.56 -52.78 -4.77
CA ASN A 824 8.51 -53.87 -5.73
C ASN A 824 7.54 -54.89 -5.14
N THR A 825 6.27 -54.73 -5.44
CA THR A 825 5.16 -55.50 -4.85
C THR A 825 5.37 -57.03 -5.00
N ILE A 826 6.15 -57.41 -6.01
CA ILE A 826 6.53 -58.82 -6.24
C ILE A 826 7.58 -59.33 -5.21
N GLU A 827 8.37 -58.43 -4.58
CA GLU A 827 9.43 -58.88 -3.64
C GLU A 827 8.86 -59.60 -2.41
N ASN A 828 7.78 -59.11 -1.88
CA ASN A 828 7.09 -59.70 -0.72
C ASN A 828 6.21 -60.89 -1.14
N ALA A 829 5.85 -61.01 -2.40
CA ALA A 829 5.00 -62.06 -2.89
C ALA A 829 5.81 -63.34 -3.27
N VAL A 830 7.13 -63.27 -3.41
CA VAL A 830 7.97 -64.39 -3.80
C VAL A 830 8.62 -65.05 -2.61
N ALA A 831 8.39 -66.36 -2.49
CA ALA A 831 9.05 -67.21 -1.49
C ALA A 831 9.89 -68.30 -2.16
N LEU A 832 11.12 -68.59 -1.61
CA LEU A 832 12.02 -69.67 -1.96
C LEU A 832 12.18 -70.64 -0.80
N TYR A 833 11.87 -71.91 -0.97
CA TYR A 833 12.02 -72.93 0.08
C TYR A 833 12.31 -74.35 -0.49
N PRO A 834 13.09 -75.17 0.21
CA PRO A 834 13.91 -74.77 1.35
C PRO A 834 15.09 -73.88 0.88
N ASN A 835 15.48 -72.97 1.73
CA ASN A 835 16.69 -72.15 1.51
C ASN A 835 17.40 -72.01 2.88
N PRO A 836 18.52 -72.68 3.09
CA PRO A 836 19.36 -73.40 2.11
C PRO A 836 18.73 -74.65 1.50
N ALA A 837 19.13 -74.95 0.24
CA ALA A 837 18.68 -76.08 -0.56
C ALA A 837 19.83 -77.07 -0.77
N THR A 838 19.52 -78.40 -0.82
CA THR A 838 20.51 -79.44 -1.11
C THR A 838 20.31 -80.10 -2.47
N SER A 839 19.08 -80.23 -2.96
CA SER A 839 18.77 -80.89 -4.25
C SER A 839 17.73 -80.13 -5.05
N GLU A 840 16.71 -79.59 -4.37
CA GLU A 840 15.63 -78.83 -5.02
C GLU A 840 15.31 -77.59 -4.23
N VAL A 841 14.91 -76.52 -4.93
CA VAL A 841 14.30 -75.32 -4.36
C VAL A 841 12.99 -75.02 -5.05
N PHE A 842 11.98 -74.68 -4.31
CA PHE A 842 10.67 -74.31 -4.79
C PHE A 842 10.50 -72.81 -4.85
N ILE A 843 9.91 -72.29 -5.90
CA ILE A 843 9.50 -70.91 -6.10
C ILE A 843 7.98 -70.86 -5.96
N SER A 844 7.48 -70.05 -5.05
CA SER A 844 6.05 -69.72 -4.89
C SER A 844 5.83 -68.24 -5.01
N ILE A 845 4.91 -67.83 -5.83
CA ILE A 845 4.46 -66.43 -5.94
C ILE A 845 3.01 -66.38 -5.43
N SER A 846 2.77 -65.68 -4.32
CA SER A 846 1.45 -65.55 -3.71
C SER A 846 0.54 -64.61 -4.50
N ASP A 847 1.09 -63.66 -5.23
CA ASP A 847 0.34 -62.78 -6.12
C ASP A 847 -0.14 -63.50 -7.38
N LYS A 848 -1.45 -63.73 -7.49
CA LYS A 848 -2.10 -64.46 -8.59
C LYS A 848 -2.58 -63.49 -9.72
N THR A 849 -2.25 -62.23 -9.63
CA THR A 849 -2.55 -61.30 -10.77
C THR A 849 -1.67 -61.60 -11.98
N PHE A 850 -0.51 -62.23 -11.78
CA PHE A 850 0.39 -62.69 -12.86
C PHE A 850 0.06 -64.16 -13.17
N SER A 851 -0.24 -64.44 -14.41
CA SER A 851 -0.48 -65.83 -14.86
C SER A 851 0.81 -66.61 -15.10
N THR A 852 1.88 -65.90 -15.54
CA THR A 852 3.20 -66.49 -15.80
C THR A 852 4.33 -65.59 -15.32
N PHE A 853 5.52 -66.15 -15.14
CA PHE A 853 6.73 -65.44 -14.75
C PHE A 853 7.98 -66.08 -15.40
N ASP A 854 9.05 -65.31 -15.50
CA ASP A 854 10.38 -65.80 -15.97
C ASP A 854 11.28 -65.94 -14.71
N VAL A 855 12.16 -66.96 -14.78
CA VAL A 855 13.16 -67.24 -13.73
C VAL A 855 14.55 -67.26 -14.39
N THR A 856 15.49 -66.53 -13.81
CA THR A 856 16.91 -66.60 -14.19
C THR A 856 17.76 -66.86 -12.94
N ILE A 857 18.62 -67.88 -12.99
CA ILE A 857 19.52 -68.21 -11.88
C ILE A 857 20.96 -67.87 -12.31
N VAL A 858 21.63 -67.11 -11.47
CA VAL A 858 23.04 -66.74 -11.69
C VAL A 858 23.90 -67.14 -10.48
N ASN A 859 25.17 -67.43 -10.71
CA ASN A 859 26.13 -67.65 -9.64
C ASN A 859 26.65 -66.27 -9.12
N SER A 860 27.54 -66.35 -8.10
CA SER A 860 28.13 -65.15 -7.46
C SER A 860 28.99 -64.27 -8.39
N LEU A 861 29.32 -64.73 -9.59
CA LEU A 861 30.06 -64.03 -10.64
C LEU A 861 29.14 -63.43 -11.70
N GLY A 862 27.83 -63.61 -11.55
CA GLY A 862 26.83 -63.12 -12.52
C GLY A 862 26.64 -64.00 -13.75
N GLN A 863 27.23 -65.19 -13.80
CA GLN A 863 27.04 -66.12 -14.91
C GLN A 863 25.67 -66.79 -14.80
N VAL A 864 24.90 -66.80 -15.89
CA VAL A 864 23.60 -67.45 -16.00
C VAL A 864 23.78 -68.94 -16.04
N LEU A 865 23.19 -69.66 -15.09
CA LEU A 865 23.23 -71.15 -15.01
C LEU A 865 21.98 -71.77 -15.63
N GLU A 866 20.82 -71.16 -15.36
CA GLU A 866 19.53 -71.63 -15.84
C GLU A 866 18.60 -70.47 -16.13
N ARG A 867 17.75 -70.62 -17.14
CA ARG A 867 16.67 -69.69 -17.47
C ARG A 867 15.40 -70.43 -17.85
N LYS A 868 14.30 -70.10 -17.19
CA LYS A 868 12.96 -70.60 -17.53
C LYS A 868 12.07 -69.40 -17.86
N THR A 869 11.38 -69.43 -19.00
CA THR A 869 10.44 -68.35 -19.42
C THR A 869 9.02 -68.87 -19.43
N ASN A 870 8.06 -67.99 -19.20
CA ASN A 870 6.62 -68.28 -19.23
C ASN A 870 6.24 -69.42 -18.24
N VAL A 871 6.86 -69.43 -17.04
CA VAL A 871 6.52 -70.42 -15.99
C VAL A 871 5.13 -70.11 -15.47
N ASP A 872 4.25 -71.09 -15.41
CA ASP A 872 2.90 -70.96 -14.93
C ASP A 872 2.87 -70.68 -13.42
N ASN A 873 2.19 -69.63 -13.01
CA ASN A 873 2.05 -69.23 -11.61
C ASN A 873 0.87 -69.94 -10.89
N ALA A 874 0.14 -70.85 -11.57
CA ALA A 874 -0.94 -71.62 -10.93
C ALA A 874 -0.41 -72.63 -9.93
N ALA A 875 0.84 -73.11 -10.06
CA ALA A 875 1.49 -74.08 -9.18
C ALA A 875 2.89 -73.64 -8.74
N THR A 876 3.36 -74.19 -7.62
CA THR A 876 4.73 -74.01 -7.16
C THR A 876 5.71 -74.65 -8.15
N THR A 877 6.71 -73.88 -8.54
CA THR A 877 7.72 -74.37 -9.52
C THR A 877 8.94 -74.88 -8.79
N SER A 878 9.40 -76.10 -9.13
CA SER A 878 10.66 -76.60 -8.61
C SER A 878 11.85 -76.39 -9.58
N LEU A 879 13.00 -76.09 -8.97
CA LEU A 879 14.31 -76.00 -9.63
C LEU A 879 15.25 -77.03 -9.03
N ASN A 880 15.87 -77.85 -9.87
CA ASN A 880 16.86 -78.85 -9.41
C ASN A 880 18.24 -78.19 -9.27
N VAL A 881 18.75 -78.14 -8.06
CA VAL A 881 20.06 -77.54 -7.70
C VAL A 881 21.09 -78.56 -7.30
N SER A 882 20.81 -79.85 -7.43
CA SER A 882 21.71 -80.94 -7.02
C SER A 882 23.08 -80.94 -7.73
N ASN A 883 23.15 -80.30 -8.90
CA ASN A 883 24.38 -80.16 -9.66
C ASN A 883 25.15 -78.84 -9.40
N TYR A 884 24.66 -78.00 -8.51
CA TYR A 884 25.31 -76.73 -8.15
C TYR A 884 26.30 -76.98 -7.03
N SER A 885 27.44 -76.31 -7.14
CA SER A 885 28.39 -76.33 -6.01
C SER A 885 27.85 -75.64 -4.78
N SER A 886 28.21 -76.08 -3.56
CA SER A 886 27.85 -75.34 -2.34
C SER A 886 28.25 -73.87 -2.45
N GLY A 887 27.33 -72.97 -2.24
CA GLY A 887 27.58 -71.53 -2.41
C GLY A 887 26.32 -70.66 -2.47
N ILE A 888 26.50 -69.37 -2.85
CA ILE A 888 25.44 -68.39 -2.97
C ILE A 888 25.11 -68.20 -4.46
N TYR A 889 23.82 -68.22 -4.75
CA TYR A 889 23.22 -68.00 -6.06
C TYR A 889 22.15 -66.91 -5.96
N PHE A 890 21.84 -66.27 -7.07
CA PHE A 890 20.78 -65.33 -7.11
C PHE A 890 19.72 -65.76 -8.13
N ILE A 891 18.46 -65.76 -7.68
CA ILE A 891 17.29 -66.10 -8.50
C ILE A 891 16.56 -64.83 -8.82
N THR A 892 16.60 -64.36 -10.05
CA THR A 892 15.83 -63.25 -10.54
C THR A 892 14.51 -63.74 -11.14
N ILE A 893 13.42 -63.20 -10.65
CA ILE A 893 12.06 -63.53 -11.09
C ILE A 893 11.45 -62.29 -11.70
N LYS A 894 10.98 -62.38 -12.94
CA LYS A 894 10.28 -61.34 -13.66
C LYS A 894 8.85 -61.77 -13.95
N ALA A 895 7.87 -60.98 -13.47
CA ALA A 895 6.46 -61.21 -13.81
C ALA A 895 5.83 -59.86 -14.30
N GLY A 896 5.44 -59.80 -15.57
CA GLY A 896 5.08 -58.56 -16.23
C GLY A 896 6.25 -57.58 -16.27
N GLU A 897 6.01 -56.35 -15.82
CA GLU A 897 7.06 -55.30 -15.69
C GLU A 897 7.81 -55.38 -14.35
N SER A 898 7.33 -56.15 -13.37
CA SER A 898 7.93 -56.26 -12.03
C SER A 898 9.03 -57.28 -11.98
N THR A 899 10.15 -57.01 -11.32
CA THR A 899 11.30 -57.92 -11.18
C THR A 899 11.81 -57.94 -9.77
N THR A 900 12.05 -59.11 -9.20
CA THR A 900 12.72 -59.25 -7.89
C THR A 900 13.85 -60.27 -7.99
N THR A 901 14.85 -60.15 -7.12
CA THR A 901 15.98 -61.04 -7.01
C THR A 901 16.11 -61.58 -5.60
N LYS A 902 16.04 -62.90 -5.43
CA LYS A 902 16.17 -63.58 -4.12
C LYS A 902 17.50 -64.32 -4.05
N LYS A 903 18.11 -64.32 -2.87
CA LYS A 903 19.33 -65.05 -2.59
C LYS A 903 18.95 -66.51 -2.28
N LEU A 904 19.62 -67.42 -2.99
CA LEU A 904 19.58 -68.88 -2.72
C LEU A 904 20.93 -69.34 -2.19
N VAL A 905 20.89 -70.13 -1.11
CA VAL A 905 22.07 -70.85 -0.56
C VAL A 905 21.97 -72.32 -0.94
N VAL A 906 22.95 -72.89 -1.59
CA VAL A 906 23.05 -74.34 -1.87
C VAL A 906 24.10 -74.91 -0.97
N GLN A 907 23.75 -76.03 -0.28
CA GLN A 907 24.63 -76.74 0.68
C GLN A 907 25.13 -78.08 0.14
#